data_ed09494f5b083a98fad1a5e00dfa0c84
#
_entry.id   ed09494f5b083a98fad1a5e00dfa0c84
#
_cell.length_a   1.000
_cell.length_b   1.000
_cell.length_c   1.000
_cell.angle_alpha   90.00
_cell.angle_beta   90.00
_cell.angle_gamma   90.00
#
_symmetry.space_group_name_H-M   'P 1'
#
loop_
_entity.id
_entity.type
_entity.pdbx_description
1 polymer ?
#
loop_
_entity_poly.entity_id
_entity_poly.type
_entity_poly.pdbx_seq_one_letter_code
_entity_poly.pdbx_strand_id
1 'polypeptide(L)'
;MTIRMVRAAKPAGYLSRLRKASTILLFLASILAVACHRDPNVQKQKFLQQGIQAFDKGDYSAASIYFSRAIQVDPRFVDAHFRLAQTYSKMGSWPSAYQELRRTVELQPENWPAQLELGQIELAGGRRQDAKDRALAILKSVPTNSDAQILLSNADLSLGNPADALREATAAVSMAPDRPMVYLNLGQIQFRTGKAADAESSVKKAQSLDPKAVLPYMTLGTFYQQQKRWQDAEKQYQTAIQVAPKDLLARAALANMYVLQGQPAQAEQTLTDAKEQLSSDPKAYRMLGDFYLGHGNMPKALTEFASLSAKYPNDLSVRKTYVQLLLLNKRFDEAAQLNDEILKKSPQDTEALVMKGQLLIQQKKTDEAITTLQAALKASPDNAFAHYQMGLAYRAKGSNEQADSEWRQAVKLRPALSEAWAALGASATAKGDWKTLEDVSDQLKKYAPNSVEAYLDHATARINQGDSLGAEADLIHIQQMAPQSALPYSKLGELRLAQKRIPDAEKLFRQALSHDPGSVEALRGLSQVLILQNKPAEAMKLVNEQTAKNPNNPGLYILQTELFLGARDTDQALASVTRAVELDKNSTGAIVLLAQIQAAKGQTDQAVANYQRAIELSPNDARLHYALGSLYESTGNWQQARHPTRKLFLFSQRIP
;
A
#
# COMPACT_ATOMS: atom_id res chain seq x y z
N MET A 1 -1.65 13.56 111.49
CA MET A 1 -2.86 13.11 110.85
C MET A 1 -2.43 12.28 109.60
N THR A 2 -2.56 10.95 109.74
CA THR A 2 -1.92 9.91 108.97
C THR A 2 -2.77 9.57 107.75
N ILE A 3 -2.23 9.63 106.50
CA ILE A 3 -2.90 9.08 105.35
C ILE A 3 -2.14 7.86 104.83
N ARG A 4 -2.75 6.73 104.90
CA ARG A 4 -2.25 5.44 104.41
C ARG A 4 -2.28 5.37 102.91
N MET A 5 -1.14 5.01 102.26
CA MET A 5 -1.07 4.59 100.88
C MET A 5 -1.61 3.16 100.71
N VAL A 6 -2.56 3.04 99.75
CA VAL A 6 -3.01 1.69 99.32
C VAL A 6 -2.22 1.34 98.05
N ARG A 7 -1.41 0.27 98.13
CA ARG A 7 -0.73 -0.35 96.97
C ARG A 7 -1.73 -1.18 96.18
N ALA A 8 -2.01 -0.83 94.94
CA ALA A 8 -2.75 -1.66 93.96
C ALA A 8 -1.82 -2.71 93.34
N ALA A 9 -2.12 -3.98 93.52
CA ALA A 9 -1.40 -5.12 92.92
C ALA A 9 -1.82 -5.24 91.45
N LYS A 10 -0.84 -5.24 90.54
CA LYS A 10 -1.05 -5.53 89.12
C LYS A 10 -1.19 -7.03 88.88
N PRO A 11 -2.20 -7.51 88.11
CA PRO A 11 -2.34 -8.94 87.85
C PRO A 11 -1.35 -9.42 86.79
N ALA A 12 -0.40 -10.27 87.12
CA ALA A 12 0.65 -10.83 86.24
C ALA A 12 0.13 -11.74 85.12
N GLY A 13 -1.19 -11.89 84.96
CA GLY A 13 -1.80 -12.77 83.95
C GLY A 13 -2.21 -12.12 82.64
N TYR A 14 -2.23 -10.80 82.58
CA TYR A 14 -2.72 -10.09 81.39
C TYR A 14 -1.70 -9.99 80.24
N LEU A 15 -0.43 -9.80 80.53
CA LEU A 15 0.67 -9.73 79.58
C LEU A 15 1.00 -11.08 78.89
N SER A 16 0.79 -12.21 79.59
CA SER A 16 0.99 -13.54 79.00
C SER A 16 -0.12 -13.94 78.07
N ARG A 17 -1.35 -13.47 78.31
CA ARG A 17 -2.49 -13.68 77.37
C ARG A 17 -2.39 -12.85 76.11
N LEU A 18 -1.93 -11.60 76.23
CA LEU A 18 -1.67 -10.74 75.06
C LEU A 18 -0.50 -11.21 74.16
N ARG A 19 0.57 -11.75 74.75
CA ARG A 19 1.66 -12.37 73.98
C ARG A 19 1.21 -13.67 73.26
N LYS A 20 0.39 -14.51 73.89
CA LYS A 20 -0.16 -15.74 73.25
C LYS A 20 -1.15 -15.38 72.11
N ALA A 21 -1.99 -14.37 72.30
CA ALA A 21 -2.90 -13.90 71.27
C ALA A 21 -2.15 -13.26 70.08
N SER A 22 -1.08 -12.48 70.32
CA SER A 22 -0.22 -11.89 69.28
C SER A 22 0.55 -12.95 68.48
N THR A 23 1.05 -14.02 69.13
CA THR A 23 1.74 -15.14 68.45
C THR A 23 0.76 -15.99 67.64
N ILE A 24 -0.46 -16.18 68.08
CA ILE A 24 -1.50 -16.90 67.32
C ILE A 24 -1.96 -16.07 66.13
N LEU A 25 -2.10 -14.72 66.25
CA LEU A 25 -2.43 -13.85 65.12
C LEU A 25 -1.29 -13.79 64.09
N LEU A 26 -0.03 -13.77 64.51
CA LEU A 26 1.13 -13.82 63.59
C LEU A 26 1.23 -15.19 62.89
N PHE A 27 0.89 -16.29 63.57
CA PHE A 27 0.85 -17.61 62.96
C PHE A 27 -0.34 -17.79 62.00
N LEU A 28 -1.50 -17.22 62.34
CA LEU A 28 -2.66 -17.16 61.42
C LEU A 28 -2.40 -16.25 60.22
N ALA A 29 -1.71 -15.09 60.40
CA ALA A 29 -1.30 -14.20 59.31
C ALA A 29 -0.24 -14.84 58.39
N SER A 30 0.68 -15.64 58.97
CA SER A 30 1.65 -16.40 58.17
C SER A 30 1.01 -17.57 57.40
N ILE A 31 0.01 -18.24 57.98
CA ILE A 31 -0.76 -19.29 57.27
C ILE A 31 -1.66 -18.68 56.19
N LEU A 32 -2.25 -17.50 56.39
CA LEU A 32 -3.00 -16.76 55.36
C LEU A 32 -2.09 -16.22 54.25
N ALA A 33 -0.86 -15.78 54.57
CA ALA A 33 0.12 -15.38 53.58
C ALA A 33 0.63 -16.54 52.71
N VAL A 34 0.75 -17.74 53.26
CA VAL A 34 1.12 -18.97 52.54
C VAL A 34 -0.06 -19.52 51.74
N ALA A 35 -1.31 -19.34 52.19
CA ALA A 35 -2.51 -19.75 51.46
C ALA A 35 -2.82 -18.86 50.21
N CYS A 36 -2.23 -17.68 50.11
CA CYS A 36 -2.36 -16.82 48.92
C CYS A 36 -1.34 -17.10 47.82
N HIS A 37 -0.32 -17.91 48.02
CA HIS A 37 0.56 -18.39 46.96
C HIS A 37 -0.10 -19.64 46.34
N ARG A 38 -0.94 -19.41 45.30
CA ARG A 38 -1.39 -20.50 44.44
C ARG A 38 -0.14 -21.16 43.87
N ASP A 39 -0.04 -22.49 44.04
CA ASP A 39 1.05 -23.27 43.46
C ASP A 39 1.25 -22.90 41.99
N PRO A 40 2.42 -22.38 41.57
CA PRO A 40 2.68 -22.00 40.19
C PRO A 40 2.37 -23.14 39.20
N ASN A 41 2.55 -24.39 39.58
CA ASN A 41 2.23 -25.54 38.75
C ASN A 41 0.72 -25.68 38.52
N VAL A 42 -0.09 -25.48 39.54
CA VAL A 42 -1.55 -25.49 39.42
C VAL A 42 -2.02 -24.29 38.55
N GLN A 43 -1.39 -23.13 38.75
CA GLN A 43 -1.76 -21.92 38.01
C GLN A 43 -1.42 -22.02 36.51
N LYS A 44 -0.22 -22.48 36.14
CA LYS A 44 0.18 -22.66 34.74
C LYS A 44 -0.70 -23.69 34.03
N GLN A 45 -1.05 -24.81 34.70
CA GLN A 45 -1.93 -25.82 34.14
C GLN A 45 -3.36 -25.31 33.95
N LYS A 46 -3.87 -24.51 34.89
CA LYS A 46 -5.18 -23.86 34.73
C LYS A 46 -5.21 -22.97 33.49
N PHE A 47 -4.18 -22.14 33.28
CA PHE A 47 -4.11 -21.28 32.08
C PHE A 47 -3.96 -22.12 30.80
N LEU A 48 -3.17 -23.20 30.83
CA LEU A 48 -3.06 -24.11 29.69
C LEU A 48 -4.43 -24.66 29.29
N GLN A 49 -5.22 -25.18 30.26
CA GLN A 49 -6.54 -25.73 30.01
C GLN A 49 -7.54 -24.67 29.48
N GLN A 50 -7.50 -23.46 30.02
CA GLN A 50 -8.32 -22.36 29.53
C GLN A 50 -7.94 -21.97 28.07
N GLY A 51 -6.64 -22.00 27.76
CA GLY A 51 -6.14 -21.78 26.41
C GLY A 51 -6.61 -22.85 25.43
N ILE A 52 -6.54 -24.14 25.84
CA ILE A 52 -7.03 -25.26 25.03
C ILE A 52 -8.53 -25.12 24.75
N GLN A 53 -9.33 -24.82 25.77
CA GLN A 53 -10.77 -24.63 25.60
C GLN A 53 -11.12 -23.46 24.67
N ALA A 54 -10.36 -22.37 24.73
CA ALA A 54 -10.53 -21.23 23.80
C ALA A 54 -10.12 -21.61 22.38
N PHE A 55 -9.00 -22.33 22.23
CA PHE A 55 -8.50 -22.81 20.94
C PHE A 55 -9.51 -23.73 20.25
N ASP A 56 -10.09 -24.69 21.00
CA ASP A 56 -11.07 -25.66 20.49
C ASP A 56 -12.38 -24.98 20.05
N LYS A 57 -12.72 -23.82 20.67
CA LYS A 57 -13.84 -22.97 20.25
C LYS A 57 -13.52 -22.06 19.05
N GLY A 58 -12.28 -22.06 18.58
CA GLY A 58 -11.81 -21.17 17.53
C GLY A 58 -11.52 -19.73 17.97
N ASP A 59 -11.58 -19.43 19.28
CA ASP A 59 -11.20 -18.13 19.83
C ASP A 59 -9.67 -18.08 20.05
N TYR A 60 -8.96 -17.93 18.95
CA TYR A 60 -7.50 -17.92 18.96
C TYR A 60 -6.94 -16.69 19.69
N SER A 61 -7.67 -15.57 19.72
CA SER A 61 -7.25 -14.39 20.48
C SER A 61 -7.25 -14.66 22.00
N ALA A 62 -8.32 -15.22 22.54
CA ALA A 62 -8.36 -15.62 23.95
C ALA A 62 -7.36 -16.72 24.25
N ALA A 63 -7.21 -17.72 23.36
CA ALA A 63 -6.25 -18.81 23.52
C ALA A 63 -4.82 -18.27 23.64
N SER A 64 -4.40 -17.34 22.80
CA SER A 64 -3.06 -16.74 22.86
C SER A 64 -2.79 -16.04 24.19
N ILE A 65 -3.78 -15.34 24.75
CA ILE A 65 -3.67 -14.68 26.06
C ILE A 65 -3.47 -15.69 27.17
N TYR A 66 -4.26 -16.78 27.17
CA TYR A 66 -4.15 -17.80 28.23
C TYR A 66 -2.82 -18.56 28.14
N PHE A 67 -2.36 -18.96 26.96
CA PHE A 67 -1.07 -19.61 26.80
C PHE A 67 0.09 -18.68 27.20
N SER A 68 0.04 -17.40 26.83
CA SER A 68 1.03 -16.40 27.25
C SER A 68 1.06 -16.24 28.78
N ARG A 69 -0.11 -16.26 29.44
CA ARG A 69 -0.17 -16.25 30.92
C ARG A 69 0.45 -17.51 31.55
N ALA A 70 0.25 -18.68 30.93
CA ALA A 70 0.91 -19.89 31.38
C ALA A 70 2.44 -19.79 31.30
N ILE A 71 2.96 -19.22 30.21
CA ILE A 71 4.39 -18.95 29.99
C ILE A 71 4.92 -17.90 30.98
N GLN A 72 4.14 -16.87 31.32
CA GLN A 72 4.51 -15.88 32.34
C GLN A 72 4.69 -16.51 33.71
N VAL A 73 3.90 -17.55 34.06
CA VAL A 73 4.04 -18.29 35.31
C VAL A 73 5.27 -19.21 35.25
N ASP A 74 5.50 -19.86 34.12
CA ASP A 74 6.65 -20.74 33.91
C ASP A 74 7.22 -20.55 32.48
N PRO A 75 8.29 -19.76 32.32
CA PRO A 75 8.94 -19.50 31.03
C PRO A 75 9.56 -20.73 30.34
N ARG A 76 9.56 -21.89 31.01
CA ARG A 76 10.05 -23.16 30.45
C ARG A 76 8.92 -24.16 30.20
N PHE A 77 7.67 -23.72 30.24
CA PHE A 77 6.52 -24.58 30.05
C PHE A 77 6.32 -24.93 28.58
N VAL A 78 6.91 -26.04 28.14
CA VAL A 78 6.99 -26.51 26.76
C VAL A 78 5.60 -26.59 26.09
N ASP A 79 4.62 -27.20 26.80
CA ASP A 79 3.26 -27.35 26.22
C ASP A 79 2.61 -26.01 25.93
N ALA A 80 2.82 -25.00 26.77
CA ALA A 80 2.25 -23.67 26.54
C ALA A 80 2.90 -22.97 25.35
N HIS A 81 4.23 -23.08 25.18
CA HIS A 81 4.94 -22.57 24.00
C HIS A 81 4.44 -23.25 22.72
N PHE A 82 4.34 -24.56 22.70
CA PHE A 82 3.86 -25.31 21.55
C PHE A 82 2.42 -24.94 21.17
N ARG A 83 1.51 -24.89 22.16
CA ARG A 83 0.12 -24.49 21.92
C ARG A 83 -0.02 -23.03 21.49
N LEU A 84 0.82 -22.14 22.01
CA LEU A 84 0.85 -20.75 21.58
C LEU A 84 1.32 -20.63 20.11
N ALA A 85 2.33 -21.42 19.73
CA ALA A 85 2.79 -21.50 18.35
C ALA A 85 1.68 -21.95 17.39
N GLN A 86 0.98 -23.03 17.75
CA GLN A 86 -0.18 -23.50 16.98
C GLN A 86 -1.29 -22.44 16.87
N THR A 87 -1.51 -21.70 17.95
CA THR A 87 -2.47 -20.60 17.98
C THR A 87 -2.06 -19.48 17.01
N TYR A 88 -0.80 -19.06 17.04
CA TYR A 88 -0.28 -18.06 16.11
C TYR A 88 -0.32 -18.54 14.65
N SER A 89 -0.08 -19.83 14.40
CA SER A 89 -0.24 -20.43 13.06
C SER A 89 -1.69 -20.31 12.57
N LYS A 90 -2.69 -20.58 13.43
CA LYS A 90 -4.12 -20.40 13.11
C LYS A 90 -4.50 -18.94 12.88
N MET A 91 -3.82 -17.99 13.53
CA MET A 91 -4.01 -16.56 13.35
C MET A 91 -3.26 -16.00 12.11
N GLY A 92 -2.43 -16.81 11.44
CA GLY A 92 -1.57 -16.37 10.34
C GLY A 92 -0.36 -15.55 10.79
N SER A 93 -0.06 -15.51 12.07
CA SER A 93 1.09 -14.79 12.64
C SER A 93 2.35 -15.67 12.58
N TRP A 94 2.85 -15.94 11.38
CA TRP A 94 3.96 -16.85 11.11
C TRP A 94 5.27 -16.49 11.84
N PRO A 95 5.69 -15.21 11.96
CA PRO A 95 6.88 -14.86 12.72
C PRO A 95 6.77 -15.23 14.20
N SER A 96 5.60 -15.00 14.81
CA SER A 96 5.35 -15.34 16.22
C SER A 96 5.30 -16.86 16.42
N ALA A 97 4.61 -17.59 15.51
CA ALA A 97 4.58 -19.04 15.51
C ALA A 97 6.00 -19.65 15.44
N TYR A 98 6.83 -19.12 14.56
CA TYR A 98 8.22 -19.53 14.41
C TYR A 98 9.04 -19.35 15.70
N GLN A 99 8.90 -18.21 16.38
CA GLN A 99 9.64 -17.97 17.63
C GLN A 99 9.22 -18.94 18.74
N GLU A 100 7.93 -19.19 18.89
CA GLU A 100 7.41 -20.09 19.91
C GLU A 100 7.76 -21.55 19.61
N LEU A 101 7.75 -21.99 18.33
CA LEU A 101 8.24 -23.31 17.93
C LEU A 101 9.73 -23.48 18.18
N ARG A 102 10.53 -22.48 17.85
CA ARG A 102 11.97 -22.48 18.16
C ARG A 102 12.17 -22.66 19.66
N ARG A 103 11.43 -21.89 20.48
CA ARG A 103 11.53 -22.00 21.93
C ARG A 103 11.12 -23.36 22.43
N THR A 104 10.05 -23.95 21.86
CA THR A 104 9.61 -25.32 22.19
C THR A 104 10.74 -26.34 21.94
N VAL A 105 11.37 -26.28 20.76
CA VAL A 105 12.45 -27.19 20.35
C VAL A 105 13.73 -26.97 21.17
N GLU A 106 14.06 -25.72 21.53
CA GLU A 106 15.18 -25.43 22.45
C GLU A 106 14.98 -26.05 23.85
N LEU A 107 13.74 -26.01 24.36
CA LEU A 107 13.41 -26.58 25.68
C LEU A 107 13.29 -28.09 25.63
N GLN A 108 12.77 -28.66 24.55
CA GLN A 108 12.55 -30.07 24.34
C GLN A 108 12.92 -30.46 22.88
N PRO A 109 14.19 -30.80 22.61
CA PRO A 109 14.66 -31.15 21.27
C PRO A 109 13.95 -32.36 20.64
N GLU A 110 13.44 -33.29 21.44
CA GLU A 110 12.71 -34.48 20.98
C GLU A 110 11.20 -34.26 20.84
N ASN A 111 10.74 -33.01 20.86
CA ASN A 111 9.35 -32.69 20.55
C ASN A 111 9.15 -32.75 19.02
N TRP A 112 8.97 -33.98 18.52
CA TRP A 112 8.86 -34.21 17.05
C TRP A 112 7.71 -33.47 16.39
N PRO A 113 6.51 -33.31 16.99
CA PRO A 113 5.47 -32.47 16.47
C PRO A 113 5.93 -31.00 16.27
N ALA A 114 6.60 -30.42 17.27
CA ALA A 114 7.10 -29.05 17.16
C ALA A 114 8.24 -28.94 16.13
N GLN A 115 9.14 -29.94 16.06
CA GLN A 115 10.18 -30.02 15.03
C GLN A 115 9.57 -30.06 13.63
N LEU A 116 8.50 -30.83 13.43
CA LEU A 116 7.82 -30.95 12.14
C LEU A 116 7.17 -29.62 11.72
N GLU A 117 6.39 -29.00 12.61
CA GLU A 117 5.75 -27.71 12.34
C GLU A 117 6.78 -26.59 12.09
N LEU A 118 7.90 -26.59 12.84
CA LEU A 118 9.00 -25.66 12.63
C LEU A 118 9.64 -25.86 11.26
N GLY A 119 9.90 -27.12 10.85
CA GLY A 119 10.43 -27.43 9.52
C GLY A 119 9.51 -27.01 8.39
N GLN A 120 8.20 -27.13 8.56
CA GLN A 120 7.21 -26.66 7.59
C GLN A 120 7.24 -25.13 7.42
N ILE A 121 7.37 -24.37 8.53
CA ILE A 121 7.51 -22.90 8.50
C ILE A 121 8.86 -22.51 7.88
N GLU A 122 9.93 -23.23 8.19
CA GLU A 122 11.26 -23.01 7.59
C GLU A 122 11.25 -23.23 6.09
N LEU A 123 10.59 -24.29 5.63
CA LEU A 123 10.44 -24.57 4.20
C LEU A 123 9.64 -23.46 3.49
N ALA A 124 8.52 -23.03 4.07
CA ALA A 124 7.70 -21.95 3.55
C ALA A 124 8.45 -20.61 3.53
N GLY A 125 9.31 -20.35 4.51
CA GLY A 125 10.19 -19.18 4.61
C GLY A 125 11.46 -19.24 3.77
N GLY A 126 11.61 -20.27 2.91
CA GLY A 126 12.76 -20.45 2.00
C GLY A 126 14.02 -21.02 2.66
N ARG A 127 13.98 -21.41 3.94
CA ARG A 127 15.07 -22.10 4.65
C ARG A 127 15.01 -23.61 4.39
N ARG A 128 15.30 -23.95 3.15
CA ARG A 128 15.07 -25.28 2.58
C ARG A 128 15.98 -26.33 3.22
N GLN A 129 17.24 -25.99 3.49
CA GLN A 129 18.20 -26.89 4.09
C GLN A 129 17.84 -27.18 5.56
N ASP A 130 17.47 -26.16 6.34
CA ASP A 130 17.04 -26.31 7.73
C ASP A 130 15.85 -27.27 7.84
N ALA A 131 14.85 -27.11 6.94
CA ALA A 131 13.70 -28.01 6.88
C ALA A 131 14.11 -29.47 6.55
N LYS A 132 15.05 -29.66 5.62
CA LYS A 132 15.61 -30.98 5.27
C LYS A 132 16.30 -31.62 6.48
N ASP A 133 17.17 -30.88 7.16
CA ASP A 133 17.93 -31.38 8.30
C ASP A 133 17.01 -31.77 9.46
N ARG A 134 15.92 -31.01 9.69
CA ARG A 134 14.88 -31.39 10.68
C ARG A 134 14.17 -32.68 10.31
N ALA A 135 13.74 -32.80 9.05
CA ALA A 135 13.08 -34.01 8.59
C ALA A 135 13.98 -35.25 8.78
N LEU A 136 15.24 -35.14 8.44
CA LEU A 136 16.24 -36.21 8.66
C LEU A 136 16.46 -36.51 10.13
N ALA A 137 16.51 -35.50 11.02
CA ALA A 137 16.62 -35.69 12.46
C ALA A 137 15.42 -36.44 13.03
N ILE A 138 14.20 -36.08 12.62
CA ILE A 138 12.96 -36.79 13.01
C ILE A 138 13.03 -38.24 12.53
N LEU A 139 13.34 -38.49 11.27
CA LEU A 139 13.39 -39.83 10.67
C LEU A 139 14.49 -40.70 11.26
N LYS A 140 15.58 -40.14 11.73
CA LYS A 140 16.62 -40.87 12.47
C LYS A 140 16.09 -41.45 13.79
N SER A 141 15.20 -40.73 14.47
CA SER A 141 14.64 -41.15 15.75
C SER A 141 13.32 -41.92 15.57
N VAL A 142 12.52 -41.55 14.57
CA VAL A 142 11.24 -42.18 14.26
C VAL A 142 11.20 -42.50 12.76
N PRO A 143 11.82 -43.61 12.32
CA PRO A 143 11.97 -43.97 10.91
C PRO A 143 10.65 -44.16 10.15
N THR A 144 9.54 -44.35 10.83
CA THR A 144 8.20 -44.56 10.26
C THR A 144 7.34 -43.27 10.23
N ASN A 145 7.94 -42.11 10.51
CA ASN A 145 7.20 -40.85 10.54
C ASN A 145 6.94 -40.36 9.11
N SER A 146 5.76 -40.68 8.60
CA SER A 146 5.36 -40.31 7.23
C SER A 146 5.24 -38.78 7.01
N ASP A 147 4.96 -37.99 8.05
CA ASP A 147 4.91 -36.52 7.94
C ASP A 147 6.30 -35.91 7.79
N ALA A 148 7.29 -36.47 8.52
CA ALA A 148 8.69 -36.08 8.33
C ALA A 148 9.20 -36.48 6.94
N GLN A 149 8.74 -37.64 6.43
CA GLN A 149 9.06 -38.08 5.08
C GLN A 149 8.47 -37.15 3.99
N ILE A 150 7.23 -36.65 4.21
CA ILE A 150 6.61 -35.62 3.38
C ILE A 150 7.41 -34.31 3.45
N LEU A 151 7.84 -33.88 4.64
CA LEU A 151 8.65 -32.68 4.79
C LEU A 151 9.98 -32.81 4.04
N LEU A 152 10.64 -33.98 4.13
CA LEU A 152 11.89 -34.28 3.43
C LEU A 152 11.70 -34.20 1.91
N SER A 153 10.65 -34.83 1.37
CA SER A 153 10.36 -34.81 -0.07
C SER A 153 10.12 -33.39 -0.59
N ASN A 154 9.40 -32.56 0.16
CA ASN A 154 9.12 -31.17 -0.21
C ASN A 154 10.39 -30.29 -0.10
N ALA A 155 11.24 -30.54 0.88
CA ALA A 155 12.51 -29.85 1.04
C ALA A 155 13.46 -30.19 -0.13
N ASP A 156 13.58 -31.46 -0.50
CA ASP A 156 14.39 -31.91 -1.64
C ASP A 156 13.90 -31.31 -2.97
N LEU A 157 12.59 -31.29 -3.19
CA LEU A 157 12.05 -30.64 -4.39
C LEU A 157 12.41 -29.14 -4.44
N SER A 158 12.32 -28.47 -3.29
CA SER A 158 12.62 -27.04 -3.17
C SER A 158 14.10 -26.72 -3.29
N LEU A 159 14.98 -27.68 -2.99
CA LEU A 159 16.44 -27.61 -3.19
C LEU A 159 16.85 -27.90 -4.63
N GLY A 160 15.91 -28.32 -5.49
CA GLY A 160 16.20 -28.68 -6.88
C GLY A 160 16.61 -30.14 -7.08
N ASN A 161 16.26 -31.04 -6.16
CA ASN A 161 16.55 -32.48 -6.19
C ASN A 161 15.28 -33.29 -6.51
N PRO A 162 14.73 -33.23 -7.74
CA PRO A 162 13.42 -33.84 -8.05
C PRO A 162 13.43 -35.38 -7.98
N ALA A 163 14.55 -36.04 -8.24
CA ALA A 163 14.68 -37.48 -8.15
C ALA A 163 14.59 -37.96 -6.69
N ASP A 164 15.28 -37.28 -5.77
CA ASP A 164 15.22 -37.59 -4.34
C ASP A 164 13.82 -37.28 -3.80
N ALA A 165 13.25 -36.13 -4.14
CA ALA A 165 11.89 -35.76 -3.75
C ALA A 165 10.86 -36.83 -4.13
N LEU A 166 10.95 -37.40 -5.32
CA LEU A 166 10.06 -38.46 -5.78
C LEU A 166 10.27 -39.77 -5.01
N ARG A 167 11.53 -40.14 -4.75
CA ARG A 167 11.88 -41.30 -3.94
C ARG A 167 11.30 -41.18 -2.51
N GLU A 168 11.52 -40.03 -1.88
CA GLU A 168 11.06 -39.77 -0.51
C GLU A 168 9.51 -39.70 -0.44
N ALA A 169 8.84 -39.10 -1.41
CA ALA A 169 7.37 -39.11 -1.48
C ALA A 169 6.82 -40.52 -1.67
N THR A 170 7.49 -41.38 -2.45
CA THR A 170 7.11 -42.79 -2.62
C THR A 170 7.34 -43.56 -1.32
N ALA A 171 8.43 -43.31 -0.61
CA ALA A 171 8.68 -43.89 0.70
C ALA A 171 7.59 -43.52 1.73
N ALA A 172 7.10 -42.27 1.72
CA ALA A 172 6.00 -41.83 2.57
C ALA A 172 4.71 -42.65 2.33
N VAL A 173 4.41 -42.97 1.06
CA VAL A 173 3.27 -43.85 0.70
C VAL A 173 3.48 -45.26 1.26
N SER A 174 4.69 -45.81 1.18
CA SER A 174 5.00 -47.15 1.73
C SER A 174 4.88 -47.20 3.25
N MET A 175 5.18 -46.10 3.93
CA MET A 175 5.07 -45.98 5.39
C MET A 175 3.61 -45.89 5.86
N ALA A 176 2.74 -45.26 5.11
CA ALA A 176 1.36 -44.99 5.53
C ALA A 176 0.37 -45.10 4.35
N PRO A 177 0.16 -46.30 3.78
CA PRO A 177 -0.61 -46.50 2.54
C PRO A 177 -2.11 -46.17 2.67
N ASP A 178 -2.63 -46.04 3.88
CA ASP A 178 -4.04 -45.71 4.15
C ASP A 178 -4.25 -44.20 4.40
N ARG A 179 -3.18 -43.40 4.38
CA ARG A 179 -3.27 -41.95 4.64
C ARG A 179 -3.40 -41.16 3.34
N PRO A 180 -4.51 -40.42 3.11
CA PRO A 180 -4.70 -39.61 1.91
C PRO A 180 -3.58 -38.61 1.65
N MET A 181 -2.99 -38.03 2.71
CA MET A 181 -1.98 -36.96 2.62
C MET A 181 -0.69 -37.42 1.93
N VAL A 182 -0.27 -38.69 2.10
CA VAL A 182 0.95 -39.19 1.44
C VAL A 182 0.77 -39.32 -0.08
N TYR A 183 -0.41 -39.71 -0.53
CA TYR A 183 -0.73 -39.74 -1.97
C TYR A 183 -0.92 -38.36 -2.54
N LEU A 184 -1.46 -37.42 -1.77
CA LEU A 184 -1.58 -36.04 -2.18
C LEU A 184 -0.20 -35.42 -2.39
N ASN A 185 0.71 -35.62 -1.44
CA ASN A 185 2.11 -35.17 -1.55
C ASN A 185 2.81 -35.82 -2.76
N LEU A 186 2.69 -37.15 -2.92
CA LEU A 186 3.27 -37.85 -4.07
C LEU A 186 2.75 -37.26 -5.38
N GLY A 187 1.43 -37.04 -5.50
CA GLY A 187 0.83 -36.43 -6.68
C GLY A 187 1.35 -35.03 -6.95
N GLN A 188 1.53 -34.21 -5.93
CA GLN A 188 2.11 -32.86 -6.09
C GLN A 188 3.57 -32.91 -6.58
N ILE A 189 4.38 -33.82 -6.02
CA ILE A 189 5.77 -34.03 -6.48
C ILE A 189 5.81 -34.53 -7.92
N GLN A 190 4.99 -35.53 -8.27
CA GLN A 190 4.87 -36.06 -9.62
C GLN A 190 4.47 -34.99 -10.63
N PHE A 191 3.49 -34.16 -10.29
CA PHE A 191 3.06 -33.07 -11.15
C PHE A 191 4.18 -32.06 -11.42
N ARG A 192 4.87 -31.63 -10.36
CA ARG A 192 5.98 -30.68 -10.48
C ARG A 192 7.20 -31.26 -11.18
N THR A 193 7.34 -32.57 -11.23
CA THR A 193 8.40 -33.29 -11.98
C THR A 193 7.98 -33.73 -13.37
N GLY A 194 6.84 -33.25 -13.89
CA GLY A 194 6.35 -33.49 -15.26
C GLY A 194 5.62 -34.84 -15.46
N LYS A 195 5.36 -35.60 -14.39
CA LYS A 195 4.66 -36.92 -14.44
C LYS A 195 3.15 -36.73 -14.23
N ALA A 196 2.51 -36.03 -15.15
CA ALA A 196 1.12 -35.57 -14.97
C ALA A 196 0.11 -36.71 -14.81
N ALA A 197 0.26 -37.82 -15.54
CA ALA A 197 -0.64 -38.98 -15.46
C ALA A 197 -0.51 -39.70 -14.09
N ASP A 198 0.70 -39.89 -13.62
CA ASP A 198 0.98 -40.50 -12.31
C ASP A 198 0.42 -39.60 -11.20
N ALA A 199 0.60 -38.26 -11.32
CA ALA A 199 0.08 -37.27 -10.39
C ALA A 199 -1.44 -37.34 -10.26
N GLU A 200 -2.14 -37.42 -11.41
CA GLU A 200 -3.60 -37.57 -11.45
C GLU A 200 -4.03 -38.87 -10.74
N SER A 201 -3.35 -39.99 -11.00
CA SER A 201 -3.61 -41.26 -10.36
C SER A 201 -3.43 -41.22 -8.86
N SER A 202 -2.30 -40.63 -8.39
CA SER A 202 -2.01 -40.50 -6.97
C SER A 202 -3.05 -39.65 -6.24
N VAL A 203 -3.43 -38.48 -6.80
CA VAL A 203 -4.43 -37.63 -6.13
C VAL A 203 -5.84 -38.28 -6.18
N LYS A 204 -6.20 -39.02 -7.23
CA LYS A 204 -7.44 -39.82 -7.25
C LYS A 204 -7.44 -40.89 -6.17
N LYS A 205 -6.28 -41.49 -5.88
CA LYS A 205 -6.15 -42.43 -4.77
C LYS A 205 -6.41 -41.71 -3.43
N ALA A 206 -5.87 -40.51 -3.24
CA ALA A 206 -6.16 -39.70 -2.05
C ALA A 206 -7.67 -39.40 -1.93
N GLN A 207 -8.35 -39.05 -3.03
CA GLN A 207 -9.81 -38.86 -3.07
C GLN A 207 -10.57 -40.14 -2.66
N SER A 208 -10.14 -41.31 -3.15
CA SER A 208 -10.78 -42.58 -2.82
C SER A 208 -10.65 -42.99 -1.36
N LEU A 209 -9.54 -42.59 -0.71
CA LEU A 209 -9.30 -42.85 0.71
C LEU A 209 -10.10 -41.92 1.62
N ASP A 210 -10.29 -40.67 1.22
CA ASP A 210 -11.15 -39.71 1.93
C ASP A 210 -11.97 -38.86 0.95
N PRO A 211 -13.16 -39.35 0.55
CA PRO A 211 -14.03 -38.60 -0.36
C PRO A 211 -14.61 -37.32 0.20
N LYS A 212 -14.48 -37.07 1.52
CA LYS A 212 -14.93 -35.85 2.17
C LYS A 212 -13.83 -34.79 2.34
N ALA A 213 -12.59 -35.14 2.02
CA ALA A 213 -11.49 -34.17 2.04
C ALA A 213 -11.57 -33.24 0.82
N VAL A 214 -11.57 -31.94 1.05
CA VAL A 214 -11.63 -30.91 0.00
C VAL A 214 -10.31 -30.81 -0.79
N LEU A 215 -9.19 -30.98 -0.08
CA LEU A 215 -7.85 -30.69 -0.62
C LEU A 215 -7.49 -31.54 -1.86
N PRO A 216 -7.80 -32.83 -1.96
CA PRO A 216 -7.55 -33.60 -3.19
C PRO A 216 -8.32 -33.10 -4.40
N TYR A 217 -9.57 -32.65 -4.23
CA TYR A 217 -10.36 -32.05 -5.33
C TYR A 217 -9.76 -30.72 -5.77
N MET A 218 -9.37 -29.86 -4.84
CA MET A 218 -8.69 -28.61 -5.13
C MET A 218 -7.38 -28.84 -5.88
N THR A 219 -6.62 -29.84 -5.47
CA THR A 219 -5.33 -30.19 -6.11
C THR A 219 -5.53 -30.67 -7.55
N LEU A 220 -6.48 -31.58 -7.80
CA LEU A 220 -6.79 -32.00 -9.18
C LEU A 220 -7.35 -30.85 -10.02
N GLY A 221 -8.23 -30.03 -9.45
CA GLY A 221 -8.72 -28.83 -10.12
C GLY A 221 -7.58 -27.94 -10.60
N THR A 222 -6.60 -27.69 -9.72
CA THR A 222 -5.40 -26.90 -10.05
C THR A 222 -4.54 -27.60 -11.13
N PHE A 223 -4.35 -28.92 -11.05
CA PHE A 223 -3.59 -29.65 -12.06
C PHE A 223 -4.23 -29.56 -13.43
N TYR A 224 -5.54 -29.78 -13.52
CA TYR A 224 -6.27 -29.68 -14.77
C TYR A 224 -6.29 -28.25 -15.33
N GLN A 225 -6.45 -27.25 -14.47
CA GLN A 225 -6.37 -25.84 -14.85
C GLN A 225 -5.01 -25.49 -15.47
N GLN A 226 -3.90 -25.94 -14.89
CA GLN A 226 -2.55 -25.70 -15.43
C GLN A 226 -2.34 -26.41 -16.78
N GLN A 227 -3.01 -27.55 -17.00
CA GLN A 227 -3.02 -28.29 -18.27
C GLN A 227 -4.05 -27.72 -19.27
N LYS A 228 -4.80 -26.67 -18.93
CA LYS A 228 -5.91 -26.10 -19.69
C LYS A 228 -7.05 -27.11 -19.95
N ARG A 229 -7.17 -28.15 -19.14
CA ARG A 229 -8.29 -29.09 -19.11
C ARG A 229 -9.43 -28.50 -18.29
N TRP A 230 -10.04 -27.48 -18.84
CA TRP A 230 -10.96 -26.60 -18.12
C TRP A 230 -12.20 -27.32 -17.57
N GLN A 231 -12.81 -28.20 -18.34
CA GLN A 231 -14.00 -28.95 -17.92
C GLN A 231 -13.70 -29.89 -16.75
N ASP A 232 -12.54 -30.57 -16.80
CA ASP A 232 -12.11 -31.42 -15.70
C ASP A 232 -11.82 -30.61 -14.44
N ALA A 233 -11.19 -29.43 -14.58
CA ALA A 233 -10.91 -28.50 -13.47
C ALA A 233 -12.21 -28.00 -12.84
N GLU A 234 -13.15 -27.55 -13.66
CA GLU A 234 -14.48 -27.09 -13.22
C GLU A 234 -15.20 -28.15 -12.39
N LYS A 235 -15.25 -29.38 -12.89
CA LYS A 235 -15.87 -30.51 -12.19
C LYS A 235 -15.25 -30.73 -10.81
N GLN A 236 -13.92 -30.67 -10.71
CA GLN A 236 -13.23 -30.86 -9.44
C GLN A 236 -13.53 -29.71 -8.44
N TYR A 237 -13.50 -28.46 -8.88
CA TYR A 237 -13.85 -27.33 -8.01
C TYR A 237 -15.32 -27.34 -7.58
N GLN A 238 -16.23 -27.71 -8.48
CA GLN A 238 -17.64 -27.87 -8.14
C GLN A 238 -17.85 -29.00 -7.12
N THR A 239 -17.13 -30.13 -7.25
CA THR A 239 -17.17 -31.21 -6.25
C THR A 239 -16.59 -30.73 -4.92
N ALA A 240 -15.50 -29.96 -4.91
CA ALA A 240 -14.94 -29.36 -3.71
C ALA A 240 -15.97 -28.45 -2.98
N ILE A 241 -16.73 -27.64 -3.74
CA ILE A 241 -17.83 -26.82 -3.21
C ILE A 241 -18.95 -27.69 -2.61
N GLN A 242 -19.30 -28.79 -3.25
CA GLN A 242 -20.33 -29.72 -2.73
C GLN A 242 -19.87 -30.42 -1.43
N VAL A 243 -18.60 -30.80 -1.37
CA VAL A 243 -18.00 -31.45 -0.17
C VAL A 243 -17.92 -30.46 0.99
N ALA A 244 -17.58 -29.21 0.74
CA ALA A 244 -17.48 -28.17 1.75
C ALA A 244 -18.22 -26.88 1.32
N PRO A 245 -19.56 -26.85 1.44
CA PRO A 245 -20.36 -25.74 0.94
C PRO A 245 -20.05 -24.38 1.58
N LYS A 246 -19.46 -24.39 2.77
CA LYS A 246 -19.05 -23.15 3.49
C LYS A 246 -17.62 -22.71 3.19
N ASP A 247 -16.84 -23.53 2.48
CA ASP A 247 -15.46 -23.16 2.12
C ASP A 247 -15.49 -22.21 0.92
N LEU A 248 -14.87 -21.03 1.12
CA LEU A 248 -14.77 -20.01 0.09
C LEU A 248 -13.59 -20.25 -0.88
N LEU A 249 -12.61 -21.07 -0.51
CA LEU A 249 -11.42 -21.30 -1.35
C LEU A 249 -11.76 -21.98 -2.67
N ALA A 250 -12.65 -22.99 -2.62
CA ALA A 250 -13.09 -23.68 -3.84
C ALA A 250 -13.87 -22.75 -4.79
N ARG A 251 -14.71 -21.88 -4.24
CA ARG A 251 -15.45 -20.87 -5.01
C ARG A 251 -14.50 -19.81 -5.61
N ALA A 252 -13.51 -19.38 -4.86
CA ALA A 252 -12.48 -18.45 -5.33
C ALA A 252 -11.66 -19.09 -6.48
N ALA A 253 -11.28 -20.36 -6.33
CA ALA A 253 -10.54 -21.09 -7.36
C ALA A 253 -11.35 -21.26 -8.64
N LEU A 254 -12.65 -21.60 -8.53
CA LEU A 254 -13.55 -21.73 -9.68
C LEU A 254 -13.73 -20.38 -10.38
N ALA A 255 -13.97 -19.31 -9.64
CA ALA A 255 -14.10 -17.97 -10.22
C ALA A 255 -12.80 -17.52 -10.91
N ASN A 256 -11.64 -17.73 -10.28
CA ASN A 256 -10.35 -17.44 -10.89
C ASN A 256 -10.11 -18.26 -12.17
N MET A 257 -10.49 -19.52 -12.19
CA MET A 257 -10.42 -20.37 -13.38
C MET A 257 -11.23 -19.76 -14.54
N TYR A 258 -12.47 -19.31 -14.28
CA TYR A 258 -13.29 -18.64 -15.30
C TYR A 258 -12.66 -17.34 -15.80
N VAL A 259 -12.05 -16.56 -14.92
CA VAL A 259 -11.28 -15.36 -15.34
C VAL A 259 -10.16 -15.73 -16.30
N LEU A 260 -9.39 -16.79 -15.98
CA LEU A 260 -8.29 -17.26 -16.84
C LEU A 260 -8.76 -17.79 -18.20
N GLN A 261 -10.01 -18.24 -18.27
CA GLN A 261 -10.67 -18.64 -19.53
C GLN A 261 -11.20 -17.44 -20.34
N GLY A 262 -11.15 -16.23 -19.82
CA GLY A 262 -11.80 -15.08 -20.44
C GLY A 262 -13.33 -15.09 -20.29
N GLN A 263 -13.84 -15.73 -19.23
CA GLN A 263 -15.27 -15.87 -18.92
C GLN A 263 -15.66 -15.12 -17.64
N PRO A 264 -15.49 -13.78 -17.58
CA PRO A 264 -15.71 -13.01 -16.36
C PRO A 264 -17.17 -13.06 -15.87
N ALA A 265 -18.14 -13.27 -16.76
CA ALA A 265 -19.55 -13.40 -16.38
C ALA A 265 -19.80 -14.65 -15.51
N GLN A 266 -19.15 -15.77 -15.81
CA GLN A 266 -19.27 -17.01 -15.01
C GLN A 266 -18.54 -16.87 -13.66
N ALA A 267 -17.41 -16.15 -13.65
CA ALA A 267 -16.74 -15.79 -12.41
C ALA A 267 -17.63 -14.92 -11.51
N GLU A 268 -18.25 -13.88 -12.08
CA GLU A 268 -19.20 -13.00 -11.38
C GLU A 268 -20.37 -13.80 -10.80
N GLN A 269 -20.96 -14.72 -11.60
CA GLN A 269 -22.06 -15.57 -11.14
C GLN A 269 -21.63 -16.46 -9.97
N THR A 270 -20.47 -17.13 -10.08
CA THR A 270 -19.92 -17.99 -9.01
C THR A 270 -19.77 -17.25 -7.69
N LEU A 271 -19.31 -16.00 -7.74
CA LEU A 271 -19.11 -15.17 -6.55
C LEU A 271 -20.43 -14.59 -6.03
N THR A 272 -21.38 -14.31 -6.92
CA THR A 272 -22.74 -13.91 -6.55
C THR A 272 -23.45 -15.05 -5.82
N ASP A 273 -23.40 -16.27 -6.33
CA ASP A 273 -23.94 -17.46 -5.67
C ASP A 273 -23.28 -17.70 -4.30
N ALA A 274 -21.98 -17.45 -4.19
CA ALA A 274 -21.27 -17.53 -2.92
C ALA A 274 -21.81 -16.52 -1.89
N LYS A 275 -22.00 -15.27 -2.31
CA LYS A 275 -22.59 -14.20 -1.49
C LYS A 275 -24.00 -14.54 -1.02
N GLU A 276 -24.84 -15.09 -1.89
CA GLU A 276 -26.23 -15.44 -1.57
C GLU A 276 -26.30 -16.64 -0.62
N GLN A 277 -25.56 -17.71 -0.91
CA GLN A 277 -25.57 -18.95 -0.13
C GLN A 277 -24.89 -18.79 1.23
N LEU A 278 -23.89 -17.94 1.33
CA LEU A 278 -23.11 -17.65 2.53
C LEU A 278 -23.39 -16.22 3.05
N SER A 279 -24.63 -15.82 3.01
CA SER A 279 -25.06 -14.45 3.32
C SER A 279 -24.76 -13.98 4.74
N SER A 280 -24.33 -14.86 5.66
CA SER A 280 -23.87 -14.54 7.00
C SER A 280 -22.34 -14.35 7.08
N ASP A 281 -21.59 -14.68 6.03
CA ASP A 281 -20.13 -14.56 6.00
C ASP A 281 -19.71 -13.28 5.25
N PRO A 282 -19.10 -12.29 5.93
CA PRO A 282 -18.63 -11.06 5.29
C PRO A 282 -17.58 -11.31 4.21
N LYS A 283 -16.84 -12.42 4.28
CA LYS A 283 -15.83 -12.77 3.29
C LYS A 283 -16.43 -13.11 1.93
N ALA A 284 -17.61 -13.74 1.89
CA ALA A 284 -18.32 -14.05 0.65
C ALA A 284 -18.74 -12.77 -0.09
N TYR A 285 -19.22 -11.76 0.63
CA TYR A 285 -19.52 -10.44 0.04
C TYR A 285 -18.25 -9.76 -0.47
N ARG A 286 -17.19 -9.79 0.35
CA ARG A 286 -15.92 -9.16 0.00
C ARG A 286 -15.33 -9.73 -1.30
N MET A 287 -15.41 -11.04 -1.51
CA MET A 287 -14.88 -11.70 -2.72
C MET A 287 -15.47 -11.10 -4.00
N LEU A 288 -16.78 -10.83 -4.03
CA LEU A 288 -17.43 -10.21 -5.18
C LEU A 288 -16.98 -8.74 -5.36
N GLY A 289 -16.86 -7.98 -4.28
CA GLY A 289 -16.32 -6.62 -4.29
C GLY A 289 -14.88 -6.57 -4.80
N ASP A 290 -14.02 -7.46 -4.30
CA ASP A 290 -12.62 -7.58 -4.71
C ASP A 290 -12.50 -7.99 -6.19
N PHE A 291 -13.38 -8.88 -6.67
CA PHE A 291 -13.45 -9.25 -8.08
C PHE A 291 -13.74 -8.03 -8.98
N TYR A 292 -14.71 -7.19 -8.62
CA TYR A 292 -15.00 -5.98 -9.38
C TYR A 292 -13.84 -4.98 -9.37
N LEU A 293 -13.13 -4.84 -8.24
CA LEU A 293 -11.92 -4.02 -8.15
C LEU A 293 -10.82 -4.53 -9.08
N GLY A 294 -10.56 -5.84 -9.06
CA GLY A 294 -9.54 -6.47 -9.91
C GLY A 294 -9.82 -6.35 -11.40
N HIS A 295 -11.10 -6.14 -11.78
CA HIS A 295 -11.53 -5.94 -13.17
C HIS A 295 -11.82 -4.46 -13.53
N GLY A 296 -11.43 -3.52 -12.67
CA GLY A 296 -11.60 -2.10 -12.91
C GLY A 296 -13.05 -1.60 -12.87
N ASN A 297 -14.00 -2.44 -12.43
CA ASN A 297 -15.41 -2.06 -12.33
C ASN A 297 -15.70 -1.35 -11.00
N MET A 298 -15.18 -0.14 -10.88
CA MET A 298 -15.31 0.66 -9.68
C MET A 298 -16.77 0.92 -9.25
N PRO A 299 -17.74 1.18 -10.15
CA PRO A 299 -19.14 1.38 -9.75
C PRO A 299 -19.74 0.15 -9.05
N LYS A 300 -19.55 -1.06 -9.60
CA LYS A 300 -20.03 -2.30 -8.97
C LYS A 300 -19.29 -2.58 -7.67
N ALA A 301 -17.98 -2.36 -7.60
CA ALA A 301 -17.19 -2.52 -6.38
C ALA A 301 -17.72 -1.62 -5.26
N LEU A 302 -17.95 -0.33 -5.52
CA LEU A 302 -18.53 0.59 -4.56
C LEU A 302 -19.91 0.14 -4.05
N THR A 303 -20.77 -0.37 -4.94
CA THR A 303 -22.10 -0.90 -4.57
C THR A 303 -21.97 -2.09 -3.61
N GLU A 304 -21.06 -3.02 -3.90
CA GLU A 304 -20.84 -4.18 -3.05
C GLU A 304 -20.26 -3.81 -1.68
N PHE A 305 -19.25 -2.94 -1.64
CA PHE A 305 -18.66 -2.51 -0.38
C PHE A 305 -19.61 -1.62 0.45
N ALA A 306 -20.49 -0.83 -0.19
CA ALA A 306 -21.56 -0.12 0.48
C ALA A 306 -22.53 -1.08 1.17
N SER A 307 -23.00 -2.09 0.42
CA SER A 307 -23.89 -3.14 0.95
C SER A 307 -23.23 -3.91 2.09
N LEU A 308 -21.96 -4.26 1.94
CA LEU A 308 -21.17 -4.96 2.95
C LEU A 308 -20.99 -4.13 4.22
N SER A 309 -20.64 -2.84 4.08
CA SER A 309 -20.50 -1.90 5.19
C SER A 309 -21.81 -1.68 5.96
N ALA A 310 -22.94 -1.62 5.25
CA ALA A 310 -24.25 -1.49 5.85
C ALA A 310 -24.67 -2.75 6.62
N LYS A 311 -24.39 -3.93 6.05
CA LYS A 311 -24.74 -5.23 6.65
C LYS A 311 -23.90 -5.57 7.87
N TYR A 312 -22.61 -5.17 7.86
CA TYR A 312 -21.65 -5.45 8.93
C TYR A 312 -21.07 -4.16 9.53
N PRO A 313 -21.90 -3.32 10.20
CA PRO A 313 -21.49 -2.00 10.67
C PRO A 313 -20.44 -2.01 11.78
N ASN A 314 -20.17 -3.18 12.36
CA ASN A 314 -19.14 -3.37 13.39
C ASN A 314 -17.83 -3.90 12.83
N ASP A 315 -17.78 -4.30 11.57
CA ASP A 315 -16.54 -4.72 10.91
C ASP A 315 -15.78 -3.48 10.42
N LEU A 316 -14.85 -3.03 11.25
CA LEU A 316 -14.04 -1.84 10.95
C LEU A 316 -13.14 -2.05 9.72
N SER A 317 -12.70 -3.28 9.44
CA SER A 317 -11.87 -3.58 8.27
C SER A 317 -12.63 -3.33 6.97
N VAL A 318 -13.86 -3.83 6.89
CA VAL A 318 -14.77 -3.60 5.76
C VAL A 318 -15.04 -2.10 5.57
N ARG A 319 -15.36 -1.41 6.66
CA ARG A 319 -15.69 0.02 6.62
C ARG A 319 -14.49 0.85 6.17
N LYS A 320 -13.28 0.54 6.65
CA LYS A 320 -12.05 1.21 6.21
C LYS A 320 -11.78 0.99 4.73
N THR A 321 -11.95 -0.24 4.23
CA THR A 321 -11.83 -0.52 2.79
C THR A 321 -12.85 0.32 1.99
N TYR A 322 -14.08 0.43 2.46
CA TYR A 322 -15.08 1.24 1.77
C TYR A 322 -14.73 2.74 1.78
N VAL A 323 -14.22 3.29 2.90
CA VAL A 323 -13.70 4.67 2.96
C VAL A 323 -12.58 4.87 1.94
N GLN A 324 -11.64 3.94 1.81
CA GLN A 324 -10.56 4.02 0.82
C GLN A 324 -11.09 4.07 -0.62
N LEU A 325 -12.10 3.25 -0.94
CA LEU A 325 -12.74 3.26 -2.25
C LEU A 325 -13.48 4.56 -2.54
N LEU A 326 -14.16 5.12 -1.54
CA LEU A 326 -14.81 6.43 -1.64
C LEU A 326 -13.78 7.54 -1.91
N LEU A 327 -12.63 7.51 -1.23
CA LEU A 327 -11.51 8.45 -1.44
C LEU A 327 -10.96 8.34 -2.86
N LEU A 328 -10.71 7.13 -3.34
CA LEU A 328 -10.24 6.88 -4.71
C LEU A 328 -11.23 7.38 -5.78
N ASN A 329 -12.52 7.29 -5.48
CA ASN A 329 -13.59 7.74 -6.37
C ASN A 329 -14.01 9.21 -6.13
N LYS A 330 -13.24 9.97 -5.34
CA LYS A 330 -13.46 11.39 -5.00
C LYS A 330 -14.81 11.68 -4.33
N ARG A 331 -15.44 10.68 -3.70
CA ARG A 331 -16.68 10.84 -2.91
C ARG A 331 -16.32 11.26 -1.49
N PHE A 332 -15.74 12.45 -1.35
CA PHE A 332 -15.09 12.90 -0.12
C PHE A 332 -16.04 13.09 1.06
N ASP A 333 -17.27 13.55 0.82
CA ASP A 333 -18.26 13.79 1.91
C ASP A 333 -18.71 12.48 2.54
N GLU A 334 -19.00 11.47 1.74
CA GLU A 334 -19.37 10.14 2.22
C GLU A 334 -18.20 9.45 2.93
N ALA A 335 -16.99 9.58 2.37
CA ALA A 335 -15.79 9.08 3.00
C ALA A 335 -15.57 9.71 4.39
N ALA A 336 -15.78 11.04 4.51
CA ALA A 336 -15.63 11.76 5.77
C ALA A 336 -16.65 11.28 6.81
N GLN A 337 -17.92 11.19 6.44
CA GLN A 337 -18.98 10.73 7.34
C GLN A 337 -18.68 9.33 7.88
N LEU A 338 -18.37 8.38 6.98
CA LEU A 338 -18.09 6.99 7.35
C LEU A 338 -16.83 6.87 8.21
N ASN A 339 -15.80 7.64 7.89
CA ASN A 339 -14.54 7.65 8.64
C ASN A 339 -14.71 8.24 10.05
N ASP A 340 -15.54 9.28 10.19
CA ASP A 340 -15.86 9.87 11.50
C ASP A 340 -16.63 8.88 12.39
N GLU A 341 -17.48 8.03 11.81
CA GLU A 341 -18.14 6.95 12.55
C GLU A 341 -17.14 5.87 13.01
N ILE A 342 -16.12 5.57 12.21
CA ILE A 342 -15.03 4.66 12.60
C ILE A 342 -14.26 5.26 13.79
N LEU A 343 -13.87 6.53 13.70
CA LEU A 343 -13.11 7.22 14.74
C LEU A 343 -13.92 7.42 16.03
N LYS A 344 -15.26 7.53 15.97
CA LYS A 344 -16.12 7.52 17.17
C LYS A 344 -16.02 6.19 17.94
N LYS A 345 -15.91 5.05 17.23
CA LYS A 345 -15.77 3.72 17.83
C LYS A 345 -14.33 3.42 18.26
N SER A 346 -13.36 3.89 17.48
CA SER A 346 -11.92 3.64 17.66
C SER A 346 -11.13 4.94 17.45
N PRO A 347 -11.05 5.83 18.46
CA PRO A 347 -10.44 7.16 18.30
C PRO A 347 -8.95 7.15 17.96
N GLN A 348 -8.27 6.04 18.21
CA GLN A 348 -6.83 5.87 17.95
C GLN A 348 -6.55 4.90 16.77
N ASP A 349 -7.56 4.56 15.95
CA ASP A 349 -7.33 3.75 14.75
C ASP A 349 -6.44 4.54 13.77
N THR A 350 -5.22 4.08 13.63
CA THR A 350 -4.17 4.78 12.85
C THR A 350 -4.57 4.94 11.38
N GLU A 351 -5.18 3.92 10.76
CA GLU A 351 -5.61 4.00 9.37
C GLU A 351 -6.72 5.03 9.19
N ALA A 352 -7.70 5.04 10.10
CA ALA A 352 -8.80 6.01 10.06
C ALA A 352 -8.29 7.45 10.31
N LEU A 353 -7.31 7.64 11.21
CA LEU A 353 -6.67 8.94 11.40
C LEU A 353 -5.92 9.41 10.15
N VAL A 354 -5.22 8.51 9.45
CA VAL A 354 -4.53 8.85 8.19
C VAL A 354 -5.54 9.22 7.10
N MET A 355 -6.63 8.48 6.94
CA MET A 355 -7.72 8.81 6.01
C MET A 355 -8.38 10.15 6.36
N LYS A 356 -8.56 10.46 7.66
CA LYS A 356 -9.04 11.78 8.11
C LYS A 356 -8.07 12.90 7.72
N GLY A 357 -6.78 12.68 7.92
CA GLY A 357 -5.74 13.63 7.47
C GLY A 357 -5.81 13.90 5.97
N GLN A 358 -5.94 12.84 5.16
CA GLN A 358 -6.11 12.95 3.71
C GLN A 358 -7.36 13.76 3.33
N LEU A 359 -8.49 13.50 3.98
CA LEU A 359 -9.74 14.25 3.77
C LEU A 359 -9.59 15.73 4.12
N LEU A 360 -8.94 16.03 5.23
CA LEU A 360 -8.69 17.42 5.67
C LEU A 360 -7.77 18.18 4.71
N ILE A 361 -6.77 17.51 4.11
CA ILE A 361 -5.94 18.09 3.04
C ILE A 361 -6.82 18.48 1.84
N GLN A 362 -7.71 17.59 1.41
CA GLN A 362 -8.64 17.88 0.30
C GLN A 362 -9.59 19.04 0.62
N GLN A 363 -10.00 19.18 1.88
CA GLN A 363 -10.83 20.29 2.37
C GLN A 363 -10.02 21.59 2.60
N LYS A 364 -8.72 21.60 2.32
CA LYS A 364 -7.80 22.72 2.59
C LYS A 364 -7.68 23.10 4.08
N LYS A 365 -8.03 22.20 5.00
CA LYS A 365 -7.91 22.34 6.46
C LYS A 365 -6.54 21.83 6.92
N THR A 366 -5.50 22.49 6.46
CA THR A 366 -4.11 22.01 6.55
C THR A 366 -3.61 21.83 7.98
N ASP A 367 -3.92 22.75 8.90
CA ASP A 367 -3.45 22.66 10.30
C ASP A 367 -4.16 21.52 11.06
N GLU A 368 -5.46 21.32 10.80
CA GLU A 368 -6.20 20.17 11.34
C GLU A 368 -5.66 18.85 10.79
N ALA A 369 -5.29 18.82 9.51
CA ALA A 369 -4.67 17.64 8.88
C ALA A 369 -3.34 17.27 9.56
N ILE A 370 -2.46 18.26 9.77
CA ILE A 370 -1.18 18.06 10.45
C ILE A 370 -1.40 17.49 11.86
N THR A 371 -2.29 18.10 12.64
CA THR A 371 -2.61 17.64 14.01
C THR A 371 -3.13 16.20 14.03
N THR A 372 -4.01 15.87 13.09
CA THR A 372 -4.59 14.53 12.98
C THR A 372 -3.54 13.48 12.58
N LEU A 373 -2.67 13.81 11.63
CA LEU A 373 -1.59 12.94 11.19
C LEU A 373 -0.51 12.76 12.26
N GLN A 374 -0.23 13.80 13.08
CA GLN A 374 0.62 13.67 14.26
C GLN A 374 0.07 12.67 15.27
N ALA A 375 -1.27 12.66 15.49
CA ALA A 375 -1.90 11.67 16.35
C ALA A 375 -1.74 10.24 15.78
N ALA A 376 -1.88 10.07 14.46
CA ALA A 376 -1.63 8.78 13.79
C ALA A 376 -0.17 8.32 13.97
N LEU A 377 0.80 9.21 13.77
CA LEU A 377 2.23 8.91 13.92
C LEU A 377 2.65 8.69 15.36
N LYS A 378 1.97 9.31 16.33
CA LYS A 378 2.18 9.00 17.75
C LYS A 378 1.76 7.57 18.08
N ALA A 379 0.69 7.06 17.47
CA ALA A 379 0.22 5.69 17.67
C ALA A 379 1.06 4.67 16.88
N SER A 380 1.53 5.05 15.68
CA SER A 380 2.33 4.20 14.79
C SER A 380 3.44 5.01 14.10
N PRO A 381 4.60 5.19 14.77
CA PRO A 381 5.71 6.00 14.23
C PRO A 381 6.31 5.48 12.92
N ASP A 382 6.12 4.19 12.64
CA ASP A 382 6.67 3.53 11.44
C ASP A 382 5.68 3.49 10.27
N ASN A 383 4.58 4.26 10.34
CA ASN A 383 3.60 4.28 9.27
C ASN A 383 4.08 5.17 8.11
N ALA A 384 4.69 4.55 7.10
CA ALA A 384 5.22 5.22 5.92
C ALA A 384 4.15 6.06 5.18
N PHE A 385 2.91 5.57 5.10
CA PHE A 385 1.84 6.30 4.42
C PHE A 385 1.37 7.53 5.21
N ALA A 386 1.39 7.46 6.56
CA ALA A 386 1.13 8.62 7.41
C ALA A 386 2.19 9.72 7.21
N HIS A 387 3.48 9.36 7.14
CA HIS A 387 4.56 10.28 6.79
C HIS A 387 4.37 10.89 5.39
N TYR A 388 3.99 10.09 4.41
CA TYR A 388 3.68 10.61 3.07
C TYR A 388 2.56 11.66 3.09
N GLN A 389 1.44 11.37 3.77
CA GLN A 389 0.32 12.30 3.91
C GLN A 389 0.71 13.56 4.71
N MET A 390 1.57 13.42 5.75
CA MET A 390 2.12 14.55 6.50
C MET A 390 2.95 15.47 5.60
N GLY A 391 3.76 14.91 4.73
CA GLY A 391 4.50 15.67 3.73
C GLY A 391 3.57 16.44 2.78
N LEU A 392 2.47 15.83 2.34
CA LEU A 392 1.45 16.54 1.53
C LEU A 392 0.80 17.69 2.30
N ALA A 393 0.51 17.52 3.59
CA ALA A 393 -0.05 18.55 4.44
C ALA A 393 0.95 19.72 4.62
N TYR A 394 2.23 19.43 4.87
CA TYR A 394 3.26 20.47 4.96
C TYR A 394 3.46 21.21 3.64
N ARG A 395 3.44 20.53 2.51
CA ARG A 395 3.48 21.17 1.19
C ARG A 395 2.29 22.10 0.97
N ALA A 396 1.07 21.67 1.33
CA ALA A 396 -0.12 22.51 1.26
C ALA A 396 -0.04 23.74 2.18
N LYS A 397 0.72 23.66 3.29
CA LYS A 397 1.02 24.78 4.19
C LYS A 397 2.11 25.71 3.65
N GLY A 398 2.84 25.31 2.61
CA GLY A 398 4.01 26.02 2.10
C GLY A 398 5.32 25.74 2.86
N SER A 399 5.32 24.72 3.74
CA SER A 399 6.49 24.29 4.54
C SER A 399 7.26 23.21 3.79
N ASN A 400 7.90 23.56 2.68
CA ASN A 400 8.48 22.62 1.72
C ASN A 400 9.60 21.76 2.32
N GLU A 401 10.43 22.29 3.23
CA GLU A 401 11.50 21.52 3.86
C GLU A 401 10.96 20.42 4.80
N GLN A 402 9.90 20.74 5.54
CA GLN A 402 9.22 19.77 6.40
C GLN A 402 8.54 18.70 5.54
N ALA A 403 7.95 19.08 4.40
CA ALA A 403 7.38 18.11 3.44
C ALA A 403 8.44 17.13 2.95
N ASP A 404 9.60 17.61 2.51
CA ASP A 404 10.71 16.76 2.04
C ASP A 404 11.22 15.83 3.15
N SER A 405 11.32 16.31 4.38
CA SER A 405 11.74 15.50 5.53
C SER A 405 10.79 14.33 5.77
N GLU A 406 9.48 14.60 5.73
CA GLU A 406 8.46 13.57 5.92
C GLU A 406 8.44 12.55 4.77
N TRP A 407 8.61 12.99 3.52
CA TRP A 407 8.70 12.08 2.37
C TRP A 407 9.97 11.23 2.41
N ARG A 408 11.11 11.77 2.83
CA ARG A 408 12.34 10.98 3.05
C ARG A 408 12.13 9.91 4.13
N GLN A 409 11.42 10.24 5.20
CA GLN A 409 11.07 9.25 6.22
C GLN A 409 10.11 8.18 5.65
N ALA A 410 9.13 8.56 4.84
CA ALA A 410 8.21 7.63 4.19
C ALA A 410 8.95 6.61 3.31
N VAL A 411 9.87 7.05 2.45
CA VAL A 411 10.64 6.15 1.58
C VAL A 411 11.69 5.32 2.33
N LYS A 412 12.21 5.82 3.45
CA LYS A 412 13.09 5.05 4.34
C LYS A 412 12.34 3.88 4.97
N LEU A 413 11.11 4.11 5.43
CA LEU A 413 10.26 3.08 6.05
C LEU A 413 9.69 2.10 5.02
N ARG A 414 9.28 2.60 3.86
CA ARG A 414 8.75 1.80 2.75
C ARG A 414 9.37 2.25 1.42
N PRO A 415 10.52 1.68 1.04
CA PRO A 415 11.21 2.05 -0.21
C PRO A 415 10.38 1.85 -1.50
N ALA A 416 9.38 0.97 -1.46
CA ALA A 416 8.48 0.73 -2.59
C ALA A 416 7.29 1.72 -2.66
N LEU A 417 7.24 2.76 -1.80
CA LEU A 417 6.20 3.79 -1.83
C LEU A 417 6.53 4.82 -2.93
N SER A 418 6.12 4.50 -4.16
CA SER A 418 6.40 5.30 -5.36
C SER A 418 5.89 6.73 -5.28
N GLU A 419 4.75 6.94 -4.63
CA GLU A 419 4.13 8.26 -4.46
C GLU A 419 5.01 9.23 -3.65
N ALA A 420 5.73 8.71 -2.66
CA ALA A 420 6.63 9.53 -1.87
C ALA A 420 7.91 9.88 -2.65
N TRP A 421 8.42 8.98 -3.50
CA TRP A 421 9.51 9.29 -4.42
C TRP A 421 9.09 10.34 -5.46
N ALA A 422 7.91 10.19 -6.08
CA ALA A 422 7.38 11.18 -7.01
C ALA A 422 7.22 12.56 -6.35
N ALA A 423 6.75 12.62 -5.10
CA ALA A 423 6.64 13.87 -4.36
C ALA A 423 8.01 14.54 -4.10
N LEU A 424 9.05 13.75 -3.79
CA LEU A 424 10.44 14.23 -3.67
C LEU A 424 10.99 14.71 -5.02
N GLY A 425 10.70 14.00 -6.12
CA GLY A 425 11.07 14.40 -7.47
C GLY A 425 10.45 15.75 -7.86
N ALA A 426 9.15 15.90 -7.64
CA ALA A 426 8.46 17.16 -7.87
C ALA A 426 9.02 18.32 -7.02
N SER A 427 9.42 18.05 -5.76
CA SER A 427 10.07 19.05 -4.91
C SER A 427 11.46 19.42 -5.43
N ALA A 428 12.27 18.44 -5.84
CA ALA A 428 13.59 18.67 -6.41
C ALA A 428 13.51 19.49 -7.72
N THR A 429 12.56 19.14 -8.59
CA THR A 429 12.30 19.90 -9.85
C THR A 429 11.94 21.34 -9.55
N ALA A 430 11.05 21.59 -8.58
CA ALA A 430 10.63 22.95 -8.20
C ALA A 430 11.79 23.79 -7.64
N LYS A 431 12.80 23.16 -7.03
CA LYS A 431 14.02 23.80 -6.51
C LYS A 431 15.14 23.93 -7.54
N GLY A 432 15.03 23.25 -8.69
CA GLY A 432 16.12 23.12 -9.65
C GLY A 432 17.26 22.23 -9.13
N ASP A 433 16.98 21.38 -8.15
CA ASP A 433 17.96 20.43 -7.59
C ASP A 433 18.01 19.15 -8.45
N TRP A 434 18.71 19.29 -9.57
CA TRP A 434 18.79 18.25 -10.59
C TRP A 434 19.51 16.99 -10.12
N LYS A 435 20.45 17.13 -9.17
CA LYS A 435 21.13 16.00 -8.57
C LYS A 435 20.19 15.15 -7.73
N THR A 436 19.42 15.79 -6.86
CA THR A 436 18.40 15.09 -6.07
C THR A 436 17.32 14.47 -6.97
N LEU A 437 16.92 15.15 -8.06
CA LEU A 437 15.95 14.61 -9.02
C LEU A 437 16.48 13.33 -9.68
N GLU A 438 17.75 13.29 -10.08
CA GLU A 438 18.39 12.11 -10.65
C GLU A 438 18.40 10.94 -9.63
N ASP A 439 18.88 11.19 -8.41
CA ASP A 439 18.95 10.18 -7.36
C ASP A 439 17.56 9.59 -7.01
N VAL A 440 16.54 10.45 -6.92
CA VAL A 440 15.15 10.06 -6.64
C VAL A 440 14.55 9.25 -7.79
N SER A 441 14.74 9.68 -9.03
CA SER A 441 14.22 8.98 -10.20
C SER A 441 14.90 7.63 -10.42
N ASP A 442 16.18 7.47 -10.06
CA ASP A 442 16.84 6.17 -10.04
C ASP A 442 16.20 5.20 -9.04
N GLN A 443 15.86 5.68 -7.84
CA GLN A 443 15.12 4.85 -6.89
C GLN A 443 13.72 4.52 -7.41
N LEU A 444 13.04 5.48 -8.01
CA LEU A 444 11.70 5.25 -8.57
C LEU A 444 11.73 4.22 -9.72
N LYS A 445 12.73 4.28 -10.62
CA LYS A 445 12.95 3.25 -11.67
C LYS A 445 13.16 1.86 -11.08
N LYS A 446 13.87 1.76 -9.95
CA LYS A 446 14.11 0.48 -9.27
C LYS A 446 12.84 -0.15 -8.73
N TYR A 447 11.93 0.64 -8.13
CA TYR A 447 10.72 0.13 -7.50
C TYR A 447 9.49 0.16 -8.42
N ALA A 448 9.52 0.98 -9.45
CA ALA A 448 8.48 1.09 -10.48
C ALA A 448 9.10 1.10 -11.89
N PRO A 449 9.68 -0.01 -12.36
CA PRO A 449 10.45 -0.05 -13.61
C PRO A 449 9.66 0.29 -14.87
N ASN A 450 8.32 0.25 -14.79
CA ASN A 450 7.43 0.62 -15.89
C ASN A 450 6.84 2.04 -15.73
N SER A 451 7.38 2.87 -14.84
CA SER A 451 6.93 4.25 -14.65
C SER A 451 7.52 5.17 -15.70
N VAL A 452 6.70 5.66 -16.62
CA VAL A 452 7.10 6.70 -17.60
C VAL A 452 7.59 7.96 -16.89
N GLU A 453 6.95 8.36 -15.78
CA GLU A 453 7.32 9.51 -14.98
C GLU A 453 8.77 9.39 -14.44
N ALA A 454 9.16 8.22 -13.94
CA ALA A 454 10.50 7.98 -13.41
C ALA A 454 11.60 8.23 -14.46
N TYR A 455 11.39 7.75 -15.69
CA TYR A 455 12.34 7.96 -16.79
C TYR A 455 12.29 9.40 -17.31
N LEU A 456 11.12 10.04 -17.29
CA LEU A 456 10.98 11.45 -17.70
C LEU A 456 11.70 12.40 -16.73
N ASP A 457 11.52 12.17 -15.42
CA ASP A 457 12.22 12.94 -14.38
C ASP A 457 13.73 12.76 -14.47
N HIS A 458 14.17 11.52 -14.70
CA HIS A 458 15.58 11.21 -14.87
C HIS A 458 16.18 11.86 -16.12
N ALA A 459 15.47 11.82 -17.26
CA ALA A 459 15.86 12.53 -18.47
C ALA A 459 15.92 14.05 -18.25
N THR A 460 14.94 14.60 -17.51
CA THR A 460 14.90 16.03 -17.16
C THR A 460 16.11 16.44 -16.31
N ALA A 461 16.45 15.64 -15.30
CA ALA A 461 17.63 15.86 -14.47
C ALA A 461 18.90 15.88 -15.31
N ARG A 462 19.07 14.88 -16.18
CA ARG A 462 20.24 14.74 -17.06
C ARG A 462 20.37 15.86 -18.09
N ILE A 463 19.27 16.30 -18.70
CA ILE A 463 19.28 17.46 -19.62
C ILE A 463 19.82 18.69 -18.90
N ASN A 464 19.33 18.96 -17.69
CA ASN A 464 19.75 20.13 -16.93
C ASN A 464 21.18 20.03 -16.37
N GLN A 465 21.72 18.83 -16.24
CA GLN A 465 23.11 18.58 -15.89
C GLN A 465 24.05 18.53 -17.11
N GLY A 466 23.50 18.61 -18.34
CA GLY A 466 24.25 18.58 -19.60
C GLY A 466 24.51 17.17 -20.14
N ASP A 467 24.00 16.12 -19.50
CA ASP A 467 24.10 14.73 -19.99
C ASP A 467 23.00 14.43 -21.02
N SER A 468 23.20 14.95 -22.22
CA SER A 468 22.27 14.74 -23.33
C SER A 468 22.18 13.28 -23.80
N LEU A 469 23.26 12.50 -23.68
CA LEU A 469 23.29 11.09 -24.11
C LEU A 469 22.49 10.20 -23.13
N GLY A 470 22.67 10.42 -21.85
CA GLY A 470 21.88 9.70 -20.84
C GLY A 470 20.40 10.05 -20.90
N ALA A 471 20.08 11.32 -21.10
CA ALA A 471 18.68 11.76 -21.30
C ALA A 471 18.04 11.11 -22.54
N GLU A 472 18.77 11.03 -23.64
CA GLU A 472 18.31 10.37 -24.88
C GLU A 472 17.99 8.89 -24.63
N ALA A 473 18.85 8.17 -23.88
CA ALA A 473 18.61 6.78 -23.56
C ALA A 473 17.31 6.58 -22.76
N ASP A 474 17.05 7.43 -21.77
CA ASP A 474 15.80 7.39 -21.00
C ASP A 474 14.57 7.67 -21.88
N LEU A 475 14.64 8.67 -22.74
CA LEU A 475 13.54 9.02 -23.65
C LEU A 475 13.27 7.93 -24.70
N ILE A 476 14.31 7.26 -25.22
CA ILE A 476 14.16 6.08 -26.08
C ILE A 476 13.51 4.93 -25.30
N HIS A 477 13.85 4.74 -24.04
CA HIS A 477 13.20 3.74 -23.21
C HIS A 477 11.70 4.02 -23.03
N ILE A 478 11.32 5.28 -22.79
CA ILE A 478 9.89 5.68 -22.74
C ILE A 478 9.21 5.40 -24.09
N GLN A 479 9.88 5.65 -25.22
CA GLN A 479 9.34 5.36 -26.55
C GLN A 479 9.07 3.85 -26.73
N GLN A 480 9.93 2.98 -26.19
CA GLN A 480 9.73 1.53 -26.23
C GLN A 480 8.57 1.09 -25.36
N MET A 481 8.41 1.69 -24.16
CA MET A 481 7.29 1.38 -23.25
C MET A 481 5.95 1.88 -23.77
N ALA A 482 5.92 3.05 -24.42
CA ALA A 482 4.71 3.71 -24.90
C ALA A 482 4.86 4.19 -26.36
N PRO A 483 4.96 3.29 -27.35
CA PRO A 483 5.30 3.63 -28.72
C PRO A 483 4.23 4.49 -29.43
N GLN A 484 3.00 4.51 -28.92
CA GLN A 484 1.91 5.33 -29.45
C GLN A 484 1.77 6.69 -28.73
N SER A 485 2.60 6.98 -27.74
CA SER A 485 2.58 8.25 -27.02
C SER A 485 3.34 9.33 -27.79
N ALA A 486 2.76 10.52 -27.92
CA ALA A 486 3.45 11.69 -28.49
C ALA A 486 4.59 12.20 -27.60
N LEU A 487 4.52 11.96 -26.30
CA LEU A 487 5.42 12.52 -25.28
C LEU A 487 6.92 12.25 -25.54
N PRO A 488 7.37 11.00 -25.74
CA PRO A 488 8.81 10.74 -25.94
C PRO A 488 9.35 11.38 -27.22
N TYR A 489 8.54 11.43 -28.28
CA TYR A 489 8.94 12.09 -29.53
C TYR A 489 9.05 13.60 -29.36
N SER A 490 8.12 14.23 -28.62
CA SER A 490 8.20 15.65 -28.30
C SER A 490 9.44 15.99 -27.50
N LYS A 491 9.74 15.22 -26.47
CA LYS A 491 10.93 15.43 -25.61
C LYS A 491 12.25 15.17 -26.36
N LEU A 492 12.31 14.14 -27.19
CA LEU A 492 13.45 13.93 -28.08
C LEU A 492 13.59 15.07 -29.09
N GLY A 493 12.50 15.59 -29.61
CA GLY A 493 12.48 16.77 -30.48
C GLY A 493 13.04 18.01 -29.78
N GLU A 494 12.63 18.29 -28.54
CA GLU A 494 13.17 19.36 -27.70
C GLU A 494 14.69 19.20 -27.51
N LEU A 495 15.14 17.98 -27.21
CA LEU A 495 16.56 17.67 -27.03
C LEU A 495 17.36 17.93 -28.33
N ARG A 496 16.85 17.51 -29.50
CA ARG A 496 17.47 17.77 -30.80
C ARG A 496 17.52 19.25 -31.12
N LEU A 497 16.45 19.99 -30.77
CA LEU A 497 16.39 21.44 -30.97
C LEU A 497 17.44 22.16 -30.10
N ALA A 498 17.59 21.79 -28.84
CA ALA A 498 18.65 22.30 -27.97
C ALA A 498 20.06 22.00 -28.50
N GLN A 499 20.26 20.86 -29.18
CA GLN A 499 21.49 20.50 -29.86
C GLN A 499 21.65 21.19 -31.24
N LYS A 500 20.76 22.09 -31.62
CA LYS A 500 20.71 22.77 -32.95
C LYS A 500 20.56 21.81 -34.13
N ARG A 501 20.09 20.59 -33.89
CA ARG A 501 19.81 19.59 -34.93
C ARG A 501 18.39 19.77 -35.46
N ILE A 502 18.18 20.91 -36.18
CA ILE A 502 16.86 21.38 -36.61
C ILE A 502 16.09 20.36 -37.45
N PRO A 503 16.68 19.68 -38.49
CA PRO A 503 15.93 18.69 -39.27
C PRO A 503 15.47 17.48 -38.47
N ASP A 504 16.29 17.01 -37.51
CA ASP A 504 15.95 15.87 -36.65
C ASP A 504 14.84 16.24 -35.67
N ALA A 505 14.88 17.48 -35.12
CA ALA A 505 13.84 18.01 -34.26
C ALA A 505 12.50 18.09 -35.01
N GLU A 506 12.50 18.61 -36.23
CA GLU A 506 11.30 18.67 -37.07
C GLU A 506 10.68 17.31 -37.30
N LYS A 507 11.50 16.33 -37.68
CA LYS A 507 11.04 14.95 -37.89
C LYS A 507 10.36 14.39 -36.64
N LEU A 508 10.96 14.57 -35.48
CA LEU A 508 10.43 14.05 -34.18
C LEU A 508 9.13 14.75 -33.79
N PHE A 509 9.02 16.07 -33.93
CA PHE A 509 7.77 16.77 -33.65
C PHE A 509 6.65 16.38 -34.61
N ARG A 510 6.94 16.15 -35.89
CA ARG A 510 5.96 15.63 -36.84
C ARG A 510 5.52 14.20 -36.49
N GLN A 511 6.44 13.36 -36.00
CA GLN A 511 6.10 12.05 -35.48
C GLN A 511 5.22 12.14 -34.21
N ALA A 512 5.54 13.02 -33.27
CA ALA A 512 4.68 13.28 -32.12
C ALA A 512 3.25 13.66 -32.53
N LEU A 513 3.13 14.58 -33.51
CA LEU A 513 1.83 15.02 -34.04
C LEU A 513 1.10 13.96 -34.88
N SER A 514 1.79 12.94 -35.39
CA SER A 514 1.13 11.77 -36.00
C SER A 514 0.45 10.87 -34.99
N HIS A 515 0.97 10.83 -33.75
CA HIS A 515 0.37 10.09 -32.62
C HIS A 515 -0.72 10.90 -31.91
N ASP A 516 -0.46 12.19 -31.66
CA ASP A 516 -1.41 13.13 -31.08
C ASP A 516 -1.37 14.47 -31.83
N PRO A 517 -2.26 14.70 -32.79
CA PRO A 517 -2.34 15.95 -33.54
C PRO A 517 -2.62 17.18 -32.66
N GLY A 518 -3.22 16.98 -31.48
CA GLY A 518 -3.55 18.02 -30.51
C GLY A 518 -2.46 18.30 -29.47
N SER A 519 -1.32 17.62 -29.53
CA SER A 519 -0.21 17.82 -28.60
C SER A 519 0.34 19.25 -28.67
N VAL A 520 0.03 20.04 -27.63
CA VAL A 520 0.47 21.45 -27.54
C VAL A 520 2.00 21.53 -27.48
N GLU A 521 2.67 20.60 -26.82
CA GLU A 521 4.13 20.52 -26.71
C GLU A 521 4.77 20.29 -28.07
N ALA A 522 4.26 19.31 -28.84
CA ALA A 522 4.77 19.03 -30.18
C ALA A 522 4.50 20.16 -31.15
N LEU A 523 3.31 20.79 -31.08
CA LEU A 523 2.98 21.98 -31.89
C LEU A 523 3.88 23.17 -31.56
N ARG A 524 4.17 23.41 -30.28
CA ARG A 524 5.10 24.45 -29.83
C ARG A 524 6.50 24.21 -30.38
N GLY A 525 7.02 22.98 -30.23
CA GLY A 525 8.34 22.60 -30.73
C GLY A 525 8.44 22.74 -32.26
N LEU A 526 7.44 22.24 -33.00
CA LEU A 526 7.41 22.39 -34.45
C LEU A 526 7.27 23.84 -34.88
N SER A 527 6.46 24.63 -34.18
CA SER A 527 6.34 26.08 -34.46
C SER A 527 7.67 26.80 -34.28
N GLN A 528 8.41 26.47 -33.24
CA GLN A 528 9.74 27.02 -32.99
C GLN A 528 10.73 26.63 -34.10
N VAL A 529 10.72 25.38 -34.55
CA VAL A 529 11.51 24.90 -35.67
C VAL A 529 11.18 25.69 -36.95
N LEU A 530 9.88 25.86 -37.27
CA LEU A 530 9.44 26.60 -38.46
C LEU A 530 9.85 28.08 -38.41
N ILE A 531 9.79 28.70 -37.22
CA ILE A 531 10.27 30.08 -37.03
C ILE A 531 11.77 30.17 -37.29
N LEU A 532 12.57 29.23 -36.78
CA LEU A 532 14.03 29.15 -37.02
C LEU A 532 14.36 28.92 -38.50
N GLN A 533 13.47 28.26 -39.24
CA GLN A 533 13.56 28.10 -40.70
C GLN A 533 13.02 29.29 -41.49
N ASN A 534 12.68 30.40 -40.83
CA ASN A 534 12.06 31.58 -41.43
C ASN A 534 10.69 31.34 -42.09
N LYS A 535 9.87 30.44 -41.47
CA LYS A 535 8.52 30.06 -41.95
C LYS A 535 7.43 30.33 -40.89
N PRO A 536 7.33 31.54 -40.32
CA PRO A 536 6.38 31.83 -39.25
C PRO A 536 4.90 31.70 -39.68
N ALA A 537 4.60 31.97 -40.98
CA ALA A 537 3.26 31.81 -41.51
C ALA A 537 2.79 30.35 -41.51
N GLU A 538 3.69 29.41 -41.78
CA GLU A 538 3.39 27.96 -41.69
C GLU A 538 3.12 27.54 -40.25
N ALA A 539 3.90 28.03 -39.28
CA ALA A 539 3.67 27.78 -37.87
C ALA A 539 2.29 28.29 -37.42
N MET A 540 1.94 29.52 -37.78
CA MET A 540 0.65 30.10 -37.44
C MET A 540 -0.52 29.33 -38.07
N LYS A 541 -0.40 28.94 -39.35
CA LYS A 541 -1.40 28.14 -40.05
C LYS A 541 -1.64 26.79 -39.31
N LEU A 542 -0.57 26.11 -38.98
CA LEU A 542 -0.63 24.82 -38.28
C LEU A 542 -1.37 24.92 -36.93
N VAL A 543 -1.03 25.91 -36.11
CA VAL A 543 -1.64 26.12 -34.81
C VAL A 543 -3.10 26.53 -34.95
N ASN A 544 -3.43 27.42 -35.92
CA ASN A 544 -4.81 27.84 -36.18
C ASN A 544 -5.70 26.64 -36.59
N GLU A 545 -5.20 25.77 -37.47
CA GLU A 545 -5.92 24.56 -37.87
C GLU A 545 -6.20 23.62 -36.69
N GLN A 546 -5.24 23.46 -35.79
CA GLN A 546 -5.43 22.61 -34.60
C GLN A 546 -6.35 23.26 -33.56
N THR A 547 -6.28 24.57 -33.39
CA THR A 547 -7.20 25.32 -32.52
C THR A 547 -8.64 25.23 -33.04
N ALA A 548 -8.85 25.33 -34.35
CA ALA A 548 -10.18 25.16 -34.93
C ALA A 548 -10.76 23.74 -34.73
N LYS A 549 -9.91 22.70 -34.75
CA LYS A 549 -10.31 21.32 -34.48
C LYS A 549 -10.58 21.05 -32.97
N ASN A 550 -9.90 21.77 -32.09
CA ASN A 550 -9.93 21.58 -30.64
C ASN A 550 -10.27 22.90 -29.92
N PRO A 551 -11.45 23.49 -30.13
CA PRO A 551 -11.79 24.85 -29.67
C PRO A 551 -11.93 25.00 -28.15
N ASN A 552 -11.87 23.88 -27.41
CA ASN A 552 -11.95 23.88 -25.95
C ASN A 552 -10.59 23.59 -25.26
N ASN A 553 -9.48 23.59 -26.03
CA ASN A 553 -8.15 23.39 -25.45
C ASN A 553 -7.47 24.76 -25.18
N PRO A 554 -7.36 25.20 -23.90
CA PRO A 554 -6.75 26.49 -23.56
C PRO A 554 -5.27 26.58 -23.93
N GLY A 555 -4.54 25.45 -23.94
CA GLY A 555 -3.13 25.41 -24.29
C GLY A 555 -2.85 25.83 -25.73
N LEU A 556 -3.76 25.53 -26.66
CA LEU A 556 -3.65 25.99 -28.07
C LEU A 556 -3.82 27.50 -28.22
N TYR A 557 -4.73 28.09 -27.47
CA TYR A 557 -4.91 29.55 -27.46
C TYR A 557 -3.72 30.27 -26.82
N ILE A 558 -3.07 29.67 -25.81
CA ILE A 558 -1.81 30.19 -25.25
C ILE A 558 -0.73 30.15 -26.32
N LEU A 559 -0.59 29.05 -27.05
CA LEU A 559 0.38 28.93 -28.14
C LEU A 559 0.10 29.93 -29.30
N GLN A 560 -1.18 30.11 -29.68
CA GLN A 560 -1.56 31.17 -30.61
C GLN A 560 -1.14 32.56 -30.11
N THR A 561 -1.37 32.84 -28.84
CA THR A 561 -0.97 34.10 -28.19
C THR A 561 0.53 34.35 -28.36
N GLU A 562 1.35 33.33 -28.08
CA GLU A 562 2.81 33.41 -28.21
C GLU A 562 3.23 33.71 -29.66
N LEU A 563 2.59 33.08 -30.64
CA LEU A 563 2.87 33.31 -32.07
C LEU A 563 2.42 34.69 -32.51
N PHE A 564 1.24 35.18 -32.08
CA PHE A 564 0.77 36.54 -32.42
C PHE A 564 1.66 37.62 -31.78
N LEU A 565 2.14 37.40 -30.55
CA LEU A 565 3.12 38.30 -29.94
C LEU A 565 4.43 38.33 -30.71
N GLY A 566 4.92 37.17 -31.18
CA GLY A 566 6.08 37.07 -32.06
C GLY A 566 5.89 37.82 -33.41
N ALA A 567 4.65 37.83 -33.93
CA ALA A 567 4.27 38.57 -35.13
C ALA A 567 3.95 40.06 -34.84
N ARG A 568 4.03 40.52 -33.59
CA ARG A 568 3.65 41.86 -33.11
C ARG A 568 2.15 42.20 -33.31
N ASP A 569 1.31 41.20 -33.45
CA ASP A 569 -0.15 41.36 -33.53
C ASP A 569 -0.76 41.25 -32.11
N THR A 570 -0.68 42.35 -31.39
CA THR A 570 -1.14 42.42 -29.99
C THR A 570 -2.66 42.30 -29.85
N ASP A 571 -3.44 42.61 -30.90
CA ASP A 571 -4.90 42.51 -30.90
C ASP A 571 -5.34 41.03 -30.95
N GLN A 572 -4.79 40.27 -31.86
CA GLN A 572 -5.06 38.84 -31.97
C GLN A 572 -4.49 38.07 -30.75
N ALA A 573 -3.34 38.51 -30.24
CA ALA A 573 -2.78 37.95 -29.01
C ALA A 573 -3.73 38.15 -27.82
N LEU A 574 -4.29 39.37 -27.67
CA LEU A 574 -5.27 39.66 -26.60
C LEU A 574 -6.53 38.80 -26.74
N ALA A 575 -7.06 38.66 -27.96
CA ALA A 575 -8.25 37.83 -28.20
C ALA A 575 -7.99 36.34 -27.83
N SER A 576 -6.84 35.81 -28.26
CA SER A 576 -6.47 34.41 -27.99
C SER A 576 -6.25 34.12 -26.49
N VAL A 577 -5.51 34.98 -25.79
CA VAL A 577 -5.28 34.78 -24.35
C VAL A 577 -6.55 34.96 -23.53
N THR A 578 -7.43 35.87 -23.93
CA THR A 578 -8.75 36.03 -23.28
C THR A 578 -9.54 34.74 -23.42
N ARG A 579 -9.54 34.13 -24.60
CA ARG A 579 -10.21 32.84 -24.81
C ARG A 579 -9.58 31.73 -23.96
N ALA A 580 -8.26 31.68 -23.83
CA ALA A 580 -7.58 30.73 -22.94
C ALA A 580 -8.04 30.88 -21.48
N VAL A 581 -8.14 32.11 -20.96
CA VAL A 581 -8.59 32.41 -19.59
C VAL A 581 -10.09 32.09 -19.39
N GLU A 582 -10.93 32.25 -20.41
CA GLU A 582 -12.35 31.86 -20.36
C GLU A 582 -12.49 30.34 -20.22
N LEU A 583 -11.66 29.55 -20.92
CA LEU A 583 -11.68 28.10 -20.92
C LEU A 583 -11.09 27.54 -19.60
N ASP A 584 -10.02 28.16 -19.10
CA ASP A 584 -9.43 27.81 -17.81
C ASP A 584 -9.26 29.06 -16.93
N LYS A 585 -10.29 29.30 -16.13
CA LYS A 585 -10.36 30.45 -15.21
C LYS A 585 -9.32 30.43 -14.10
N ASN A 586 -8.65 29.30 -13.86
CA ASN A 586 -7.66 29.11 -12.79
C ASN A 586 -6.23 28.99 -13.32
N SER A 587 -6.02 29.12 -14.62
CA SER A 587 -4.68 29.13 -15.22
C SER A 587 -3.92 30.40 -14.85
N THR A 588 -3.14 30.36 -13.77
CA THR A 588 -2.31 31.52 -13.36
C THR A 588 -1.42 32.02 -14.51
N GLY A 589 -0.83 31.11 -15.30
CA GLY A 589 0.01 31.49 -16.44
C GLY A 589 -0.74 32.25 -17.53
N ALA A 590 -1.95 31.80 -17.89
CA ALA A 590 -2.77 32.50 -18.87
C ALA A 590 -3.24 33.87 -18.36
N ILE A 591 -3.62 33.98 -17.09
CA ILE A 591 -4.05 35.21 -16.44
C ILE A 591 -2.89 36.24 -16.42
N VAL A 592 -1.67 35.78 -16.11
CA VAL A 592 -0.46 36.63 -16.10
C VAL A 592 -0.16 37.11 -17.52
N LEU A 593 -0.22 36.23 -18.51
CA LEU A 593 0.00 36.60 -19.90
C LEU A 593 -1.05 37.61 -20.38
N LEU A 594 -2.31 37.46 -19.99
CA LEU A 594 -3.38 38.43 -20.26
C LEU A 594 -3.06 39.79 -19.62
N ALA A 595 -2.67 39.80 -18.34
CA ALA A 595 -2.29 41.02 -17.65
C ALA A 595 -1.10 41.74 -18.30
N GLN A 596 -0.09 41.00 -18.77
CA GLN A 596 1.07 41.55 -19.48
C GLN A 596 0.67 42.22 -20.81
N ILE A 597 -0.19 41.57 -21.59
CA ILE A 597 -0.66 42.12 -22.87
C ILE A 597 -1.52 43.37 -22.64
N GLN A 598 -2.41 43.35 -21.63
CA GLN A 598 -3.23 44.50 -21.24
C GLN A 598 -2.37 45.69 -20.78
N ALA A 599 -1.35 45.42 -19.95
CA ALA A 599 -0.39 46.46 -19.54
C ALA A 599 0.34 47.08 -20.74
N ALA A 600 0.83 46.25 -21.67
CA ALA A 600 1.48 46.73 -22.90
C ALA A 600 0.54 47.56 -23.82
N LYS A 601 -0.77 47.29 -23.75
CA LYS A 601 -1.80 48.11 -24.48
C LYS A 601 -2.29 49.31 -23.68
N GLY A 602 -1.73 49.61 -22.50
CA GLY A 602 -2.17 50.74 -21.67
C GLY A 602 -3.50 50.48 -20.91
N GLN A 603 -4.01 49.27 -20.91
CA GLN A 603 -5.22 48.88 -20.18
C GLN A 603 -4.89 48.57 -18.71
N THR A 604 -4.37 49.56 -18.01
CA THR A 604 -3.76 49.41 -16.67
C THR A 604 -4.69 48.80 -15.64
N ASP A 605 -5.94 49.28 -15.55
CA ASP A 605 -6.90 48.80 -14.54
C ASP A 605 -7.21 47.31 -14.73
N GLN A 606 -7.36 46.87 -15.96
CA GLN A 606 -7.59 45.46 -16.29
C GLN A 606 -6.38 44.60 -15.97
N ALA A 607 -5.18 45.10 -16.29
CA ALA A 607 -3.93 44.39 -15.97
C ALA A 607 -3.74 44.23 -14.46
N VAL A 608 -4.01 45.28 -13.68
CA VAL A 608 -3.97 45.24 -12.19
C VAL A 608 -4.93 44.19 -11.64
N ALA A 609 -6.19 44.20 -12.13
CA ALA A 609 -7.21 43.22 -11.68
C ALA A 609 -6.77 41.78 -11.97
N ASN A 610 -6.19 41.51 -13.16
CA ASN A 610 -5.70 40.18 -13.49
C ASN A 610 -4.45 39.78 -12.72
N TYR A 611 -3.50 40.67 -12.44
CA TYR A 611 -2.40 40.37 -11.54
C TYR A 611 -2.86 40.05 -10.10
N GLN A 612 -3.85 40.80 -9.59
CA GLN A 612 -4.44 40.55 -8.27
C GLN A 612 -5.09 39.16 -8.23
N ARG A 613 -5.85 38.81 -9.27
CA ARG A 613 -6.44 37.47 -9.41
C ARG A 613 -5.38 36.36 -9.48
N ALA A 614 -4.28 36.57 -10.21
CA ALA A 614 -3.16 35.64 -10.25
C ALA A 614 -2.52 35.47 -8.86
N ILE A 615 -2.40 36.54 -8.09
CA ILE A 615 -1.89 36.53 -6.70
C ILE A 615 -2.87 35.77 -5.78
N GLU A 616 -4.17 35.91 -5.95
CA GLU A 616 -5.16 35.13 -5.16
C GLU A 616 -5.01 33.62 -5.42
N LEU A 617 -4.74 33.22 -6.67
CA LEU A 617 -4.49 31.83 -7.05
C LEU A 617 -3.13 31.31 -6.58
N SER A 618 -2.12 32.19 -6.51
CA SER A 618 -0.74 31.85 -6.14
C SER A 618 -0.14 32.90 -5.20
N PRO A 619 -0.59 32.97 -3.92
CA PRO A 619 -0.27 34.10 -3.01
C PRO A 619 1.21 34.23 -2.66
N ASN A 620 1.98 33.15 -2.81
CA ASN A 620 3.39 33.06 -2.43
C ASN A 620 4.35 33.19 -3.63
N ASP A 621 3.84 33.43 -4.86
CA ASP A 621 4.71 33.67 -6.02
C ASP A 621 5.22 35.12 -6.00
N ALA A 622 6.47 35.29 -5.58
CA ALA A 622 7.13 36.60 -5.51
C ALA A 622 7.15 37.35 -6.86
N ARG A 623 7.18 36.61 -7.99
CA ARG A 623 7.22 37.20 -9.34
C ARG A 623 5.92 37.95 -9.66
N LEU A 624 4.77 37.47 -9.16
CA LEU A 624 3.48 38.14 -9.36
C LEU A 624 3.41 39.47 -8.61
N HIS A 625 3.89 39.47 -7.37
CA HIS A 625 3.99 40.70 -6.56
C HIS A 625 4.96 41.70 -7.19
N TYR A 626 6.08 41.22 -7.73
CA TYR A 626 7.02 42.08 -8.47
C TYR A 626 6.37 42.69 -9.72
N ALA A 627 5.70 41.86 -10.54
CA ALA A 627 5.06 42.34 -11.77
C ALA A 627 3.98 43.38 -11.47
N LEU A 628 3.15 43.17 -10.45
CA LEU A 628 2.14 44.14 -10.04
C LEU A 628 2.78 45.43 -9.47
N GLY A 629 3.83 45.31 -8.67
CA GLY A 629 4.58 46.46 -8.15
C GLY A 629 5.19 47.30 -9.31
N SER A 630 5.85 46.65 -10.25
CA SER A 630 6.44 47.30 -11.43
C SER A 630 5.38 47.97 -12.31
N LEU A 631 4.18 47.40 -12.45
CA LEU A 631 3.08 48.02 -13.17
C LEU A 631 2.62 49.31 -12.47
N TYR A 632 2.48 49.32 -11.14
CA TYR A 632 2.13 50.53 -10.40
C TYR A 632 3.22 51.60 -10.48
N GLU A 633 4.49 51.22 -10.46
CA GLU A 633 5.61 52.15 -10.63
C GLU A 633 5.60 52.79 -12.04
N SER A 634 5.42 51.97 -13.09
CA SER A 634 5.40 52.48 -14.46
C SER A 634 4.23 53.41 -14.75
N THR A 635 3.14 53.32 -13.99
CA THR A 635 1.95 54.18 -14.10
C THR A 635 1.96 55.38 -13.10
N GLY A 636 3.05 55.59 -12.36
CA GLY A 636 3.19 56.68 -11.41
C GLY A 636 2.40 56.49 -10.10
N ASN A 637 1.86 55.32 -9.86
CA ASN A 637 1.01 55.05 -8.69
C ASN A 637 1.83 54.51 -7.49
N TRP A 638 2.77 55.35 -7.01
CA TRP A 638 3.77 55.03 -6.01
C TRP A 638 3.20 54.56 -4.65
N GLN A 639 1.99 55.01 -4.30
CA GLN A 639 1.38 54.60 -3.04
C GLN A 639 0.93 53.11 -3.10
N GLN A 640 0.39 52.68 -4.23
CA GLN A 640 -0.04 51.29 -4.42
C GLN A 640 1.14 50.35 -4.68
N ALA A 641 2.25 50.84 -5.24
CA ALA A 641 3.46 50.07 -5.46
C ALA A 641 4.11 49.61 -4.13
N ARG A 642 3.99 50.36 -3.04
CA ARG A 642 4.58 50.03 -1.74
C ARG A 642 4.07 48.72 -1.12
N HIS A 643 2.85 48.32 -1.40
CA HIS A 643 2.24 47.15 -0.78
C HIS A 643 2.77 45.81 -1.39
N PRO A 644 2.85 45.62 -2.71
CA PRO A 644 3.48 44.46 -3.34
C PRO A 644 5.00 44.38 -3.04
N THR A 645 5.73 45.52 -3.10
CA THR A 645 7.17 45.55 -2.85
C THR A 645 7.53 45.25 -1.39
N ARG A 646 6.69 45.62 -0.40
CA ARG A 646 6.85 45.21 0.98
C ARG A 646 6.69 43.71 1.19
N LYS A 647 5.77 43.05 0.48
CA LYS A 647 5.65 41.61 0.50
C LYS A 647 6.88 40.91 -0.09
N LEU A 648 7.44 41.44 -1.19
CA LEU A 648 8.71 40.99 -1.75
C LEU A 648 9.85 41.01 -0.74
N PHE A 649 9.98 42.10 0.02
CA PHE A 649 11.00 42.23 1.06
C PHE A 649 10.80 41.19 2.19
N LEU A 650 9.57 40.88 2.55
CA LEU A 650 9.26 39.83 3.53
C LEU A 650 9.56 38.42 2.99
N PHE A 651 9.41 38.21 1.68
CA PHE A 651 9.81 36.94 1.05
C PHE A 651 11.33 36.79 0.95
N SER A 652 12.08 37.88 0.63
CA SER A 652 13.54 37.84 0.56
C SER A 652 14.21 37.60 1.92
N GLN A 653 13.57 37.96 3.02
CA GLN A 653 14.06 37.66 4.40
C GLN A 653 13.75 36.22 4.85
N ARG A 654 12.95 35.44 4.10
CA ARG A 654 12.64 34.04 4.39
C ARG A 654 13.48 33.06 3.59
N ILE A 655 14.39 33.54 2.75
CA ILE A 655 15.40 32.70 2.07
C ILE A 655 16.66 32.82 2.93
N PRO A 656 17.11 31.70 3.60
CA PRO A 656 18.35 31.70 4.36
C PRO A 656 19.56 31.85 3.46
#